data_a848e8bc143230291d8e779a61d91be8
#
_entry.id   a848e8bc143230291d8e779a61d91be8
#
_cell.length_a   1.000
_cell.length_b   1.000
_cell.length_c   1.000
_cell.angle_alpha   90.00
_cell.angle_beta   90.00
_cell.angle_gamma   90.00
#
_symmetry.space_group_name_H-M   'P 1'
#
loop_
_entity.id
_entity.type
_entity.pdbx_description
1 polymer ?
#
loop_
_entity_poly.entity_id
_entity_poly.type
_entity_poly.pdbx_seq_one_letter_code
_entity_poly.pdbx_strand_id
1 'polypeptide(L)'
;MNQIIKTNYYEIIRNNSVRYPKKKAVICEDNCAAGFNDFLSIYNPVTEFLNSKSVNKFDRITIITSDIISYCLLLIPVLDNATWVPMDPDSILEKAKEQLDLYGTSYIITDDLEKPVCQAAADMGIGVINFKVEGGFCTRKCFLKISAIKSIDIPDYKKKPDCIVIGSTSGTTSTPKIVPITYESHNLAINRKIKRLEYSNKDVMLIFTKVHRTQSINSMLLMLKTGGITIFSNGFNHNTFFKFIDEYNITTFTATPAVLSSLVDYIEKNNITAKNNCLRFIRSSGAPLADELKSLIETTLNTEIIISYGMTETRNISSTYGTLHGYKKNSVGKSSGVMVKIEKDEILVKGETVFNGYENPEIENSTFFTDGWFHTGDNGYIDEDGYIFITGRIKEMINRGGEKISPYEVEKAIKTHPYVKEAAVFPYPGRDGVENAGAVIILRDGVLELSDLRKFLKGRISPYKMPSLLFCADEIPVSESGKINRKTLYKALENMNVKPVSKENSNNAEHRKMSKEQKIICRILGNALKKKALRLRDNFLDSGGDSLSGAVVLSVLERRFGIRVPVNILFESGSAEVLDDYIKNQKRNKHQSRLLVPVKSSGNKKPLICVHSGTGDAVTYRHIAKYMPEDRPVMALRFNMKATGLEHPLTFPNLARAYCEEIKKIYPEGPYYICGHCWGGVLAHLIASLLKDDGCEIGMLAMFDSAIKKTSLEKTANSNDSVKRIIRVFKGSLKYIGEVGFKQKIKLIIKKALSFFKLIALLQAHKIYALGKRRGSILLMKLSGRPGALGYASSKYFPKSYSGRIHYFRAVRGGKQKSHKIDFWESMADHFTLVDINSYHNAMITGEDARILSSILADIMENADA
;
A
#
# COMPACT_ATOMS: atom_id res chain seq x y z
N MET A 1 -10.57 -40.27 -9.46
CA MET A 1 -11.60 -39.57 -10.21
C MET A 1 -12.86 -39.55 -9.36
N ASN A 2 -13.04 -38.58 -8.48
CA ASN A 2 -14.26 -38.42 -7.70
C ASN A 2 -15.32 -37.82 -8.64
N GLN A 3 -16.40 -38.57 -8.87
CA GLN A 3 -17.62 -38.00 -9.45
C GLN A 3 -18.04 -36.81 -8.57
N ILE A 4 -17.79 -35.60 -9.07
CA ILE A 4 -18.32 -34.37 -8.48
C ILE A 4 -19.84 -34.46 -8.74
N ILE A 5 -20.58 -34.81 -7.72
CA ILE A 5 -22.04 -34.80 -7.74
C ILE A 5 -22.44 -33.36 -8.06
N LYS A 6 -22.91 -33.11 -9.26
CA LYS A 6 -23.54 -31.86 -9.68
C LYS A 6 -24.75 -31.65 -8.78
N THR A 7 -24.56 -30.97 -7.63
CA THR A 7 -25.65 -30.72 -6.70
C THR A 7 -26.54 -29.66 -7.32
N ASN A 8 -27.60 -30.10 -7.99
CA ASN A 8 -28.63 -29.26 -8.59
C ASN A 8 -29.31 -28.44 -7.48
N TYR A 9 -29.57 -27.17 -7.70
CA TYR A 9 -30.29 -26.31 -6.74
C TYR A 9 -31.70 -26.88 -6.44
N TYR A 10 -32.35 -27.52 -7.39
CA TYR A 10 -33.59 -28.23 -7.17
C TYR A 10 -33.52 -29.22 -6.00
N GLU A 11 -32.53 -30.09 -5.95
CA GLU A 11 -32.38 -31.09 -4.89
C GLU A 11 -32.13 -30.43 -3.52
N ILE A 12 -31.37 -29.33 -3.50
CA ILE A 12 -31.14 -28.57 -2.28
C ILE A 12 -32.44 -28.02 -1.74
N ILE A 13 -33.26 -27.40 -2.60
CA ILE A 13 -34.54 -26.80 -2.21
C ILE A 13 -35.52 -27.85 -1.81
N ARG A 14 -35.59 -28.98 -2.55
CA ARG A 14 -36.43 -30.14 -2.23
C ARG A 14 -36.10 -30.70 -0.83
N ASN A 15 -34.82 -30.89 -0.53
CA ASN A 15 -34.42 -31.40 0.77
C ASN A 15 -34.76 -30.39 1.90
N ASN A 16 -34.63 -29.12 1.64
CA ASN A 16 -34.98 -28.10 2.62
C ASN A 16 -36.48 -27.89 2.77
N SER A 17 -37.29 -28.09 1.72
CA SER A 17 -38.74 -28.06 1.79
C SER A 17 -39.31 -29.16 2.67
N VAL A 18 -38.72 -30.34 2.63
CA VAL A 18 -39.06 -31.46 3.54
C VAL A 18 -38.64 -31.18 4.96
N ARG A 19 -37.44 -30.65 5.11
CA ARG A 19 -36.84 -30.39 6.42
C ARG A 19 -37.45 -29.17 7.14
N TYR A 20 -37.85 -28.16 6.38
CA TYR A 20 -38.36 -26.87 6.88
C TYR A 20 -39.62 -26.38 6.11
N PRO A 21 -40.74 -27.15 6.14
CA PRO A 21 -41.88 -26.93 5.23
C PRO A 21 -42.59 -25.57 5.41
N LYS A 22 -42.53 -24.99 6.60
CA LYS A 22 -43.14 -23.67 6.91
C LYS A 22 -42.16 -22.52 7.05
N LYS A 23 -40.89 -22.79 6.81
CA LYS A 23 -39.85 -21.77 7.00
C LYS A 23 -39.81 -20.81 5.79
N LYS A 24 -39.80 -19.52 6.09
CA LYS A 24 -39.49 -18.51 5.09
C LYS A 24 -38.02 -18.65 4.67
N ALA A 25 -37.75 -18.68 3.38
CA ALA A 25 -36.41 -18.74 2.82
C ALA A 25 -35.91 -17.36 2.35
N VAL A 26 -36.84 -16.56 1.80
CA VAL A 26 -36.59 -15.17 1.35
C VAL A 26 -37.70 -14.28 1.92
N ILE A 27 -37.34 -13.08 2.37
CA ILE A 27 -38.22 -12.04 2.87
C ILE A 27 -37.84 -10.71 2.25
N CYS A 28 -38.79 -9.87 1.90
CA CYS A 28 -38.59 -8.53 1.38
C CYS A 28 -39.04 -7.46 2.37
N GLU A 29 -38.65 -6.21 2.11
CA GLU A 29 -38.93 -5.08 2.98
C GLU A 29 -40.44 -4.80 3.20
N ASP A 30 -41.28 -5.15 2.23
CA ASP A 30 -42.73 -5.06 2.27
C ASP A 30 -43.39 -6.25 2.99
N ASN A 31 -42.63 -7.07 3.70
CA ASN A 31 -43.02 -8.31 4.36
C ASN A 31 -43.48 -9.44 3.42
N CYS A 32 -43.38 -9.28 2.11
CA CYS A 32 -43.55 -10.38 1.18
C CYS A 32 -42.48 -11.45 1.44
N ALA A 33 -42.89 -12.72 1.41
CA ALA A 33 -41.97 -13.81 1.69
C ALA A 33 -42.21 -15.02 0.77
N ALA A 34 -41.16 -15.81 0.52
CA ALA A 34 -41.24 -17.12 -0.09
C ALA A 34 -40.58 -18.18 0.78
N GLY A 35 -41.20 -19.34 0.89
CA GLY A 35 -40.62 -20.52 1.51
C GLY A 35 -40.05 -21.49 0.50
N PHE A 36 -39.45 -22.58 1.00
CA PHE A 36 -38.86 -23.60 0.13
C PHE A 36 -39.91 -24.26 -0.75
N ASN A 37 -41.16 -24.41 -0.28
CA ASN A 37 -42.26 -24.94 -1.08
C ASN A 37 -42.66 -24.01 -2.24
N ASP A 38 -42.57 -22.71 -2.07
CA ASP A 38 -42.83 -21.75 -3.16
C ASP A 38 -41.80 -21.90 -4.29
N PHE A 39 -40.52 -22.11 -3.93
CA PHE A 39 -39.49 -22.39 -4.92
C PHE A 39 -39.82 -23.67 -5.73
N LEU A 40 -40.26 -24.73 -5.08
CA LEU A 40 -40.64 -25.97 -5.77
C LEU A 40 -41.87 -25.81 -6.67
N SER A 41 -42.89 -25.11 -6.21
CA SER A 41 -44.11 -24.86 -6.96
C SER A 41 -43.87 -24.07 -8.26
N ILE A 42 -42.84 -23.21 -8.25
CA ILE A 42 -42.44 -22.41 -9.42
C ILE A 42 -41.42 -23.17 -10.30
N TYR A 43 -40.56 -23.97 -9.71
CA TYR A 43 -39.46 -24.64 -10.40
C TYR A 43 -39.95 -25.53 -11.54
N ASN A 44 -40.90 -26.47 -11.27
CA ASN A 44 -41.35 -27.43 -12.27
C ASN A 44 -42.05 -26.79 -13.49
N PRO A 45 -43.04 -25.89 -13.31
CA PRO A 45 -43.68 -25.18 -14.44
C PRO A 45 -42.70 -24.37 -15.29
N VAL A 46 -41.74 -23.70 -14.65
CA VAL A 46 -40.74 -22.93 -15.39
C VAL A 46 -39.79 -23.81 -16.14
N THR A 47 -39.30 -24.92 -15.54
CA THR A 47 -38.41 -25.87 -16.19
C THR A 47 -39.10 -26.59 -17.35
N GLU A 48 -40.36 -27.04 -17.20
CA GLU A 48 -41.14 -27.64 -18.26
C GLU A 48 -41.36 -26.67 -19.42
N PHE A 49 -41.67 -25.42 -19.11
CA PHE A 49 -41.83 -24.38 -20.12
C PHE A 49 -40.52 -24.13 -20.88
N LEU A 50 -39.38 -23.94 -20.18
CA LEU A 50 -38.07 -23.72 -20.82
C LEU A 50 -37.69 -24.89 -21.72
N ASN A 51 -37.90 -26.15 -21.23
CA ASN A 51 -37.68 -27.37 -22.04
C ASN A 51 -38.57 -27.42 -23.28
N SER A 52 -39.86 -27.02 -23.14
CA SER A 52 -40.79 -26.96 -24.29
C SER A 52 -40.38 -26.00 -25.39
N LYS A 53 -39.52 -25.03 -25.04
CA LYS A 53 -38.93 -24.04 -25.96
C LYS A 53 -37.49 -24.38 -26.37
N SER A 54 -37.03 -25.60 -26.05
CA SER A 54 -35.69 -26.08 -26.37
C SER A 54 -34.56 -25.25 -25.73
N VAL A 55 -34.87 -24.50 -24.66
CA VAL A 55 -33.87 -23.76 -23.88
C VAL A 55 -32.88 -24.74 -23.26
N ASN A 56 -31.63 -24.47 -23.38
CA ASN A 56 -30.55 -25.32 -22.92
C ASN A 56 -29.42 -24.54 -22.21
N LYS A 57 -28.40 -25.26 -21.75
CA LYS A 57 -27.27 -24.67 -20.99
C LYS A 57 -26.45 -23.62 -21.72
N PHE A 58 -26.56 -23.55 -23.05
CA PHE A 58 -25.90 -22.53 -23.86
C PHE A 58 -26.69 -21.23 -23.91
N ASP A 59 -28.00 -21.29 -23.66
CA ASP A 59 -28.84 -20.11 -23.66
C ASP A 59 -28.55 -19.20 -22.47
N ARG A 60 -28.65 -17.91 -22.70
CA ARG A 60 -28.41 -16.88 -21.74
C ARG A 60 -29.69 -16.14 -21.41
N ILE A 61 -30.12 -16.22 -20.17
CA ILE A 61 -31.38 -15.67 -19.72
C ILE A 61 -31.16 -14.54 -18.75
N THR A 62 -31.84 -13.45 -19.02
CA THR A 62 -31.96 -12.28 -18.12
C THR A 62 -33.36 -12.25 -17.51
N ILE A 63 -33.43 -12.02 -16.18
CA ILE A 63 -34.69 -11.83 -15.47
C ILE A 63 -34.87 -10.34 -15.25
N ILE A 64 -35.97 -9.78 -15.72
CA ILE A 64 -36.31 -8.36 -15.64
C ILE A 64 -37.64 -8.21 -14.89
N THR A 65 -37.57 -7.97 -13.59
CA THR A 65 -38.73 -7.70 -12.75
C THR A 65 -38.33 -6.81 -11.58
N SER A 66 -39.24 -6.01 -11.09
CA SER A 66 -39.08 -5.21 -9.88
C SER A 66 -39.48 -6.00 -8.61
N ASP A 67 -40.23 -7.11 -8.77
CA ASP A 67 -40.60 -7.98 -7.64
C ASP A 67 -39.46 -8.93 -7.27
N ILE A 68 -38.86 -8.66 -6.11
CA ILE A 68 -37.72 -9.43 -5.59
C ILE A 68 -38.06 -10.91 -5.39
N ILE A 69 -39.27 -11.21 -4.91
CA ILE A 69 -39.70 -12.59 -4.67
C ILE A 69 -39.77 -13.36 -5.98
N SER A 70 -40.47 -12.81 -6.98
CA SER A 70 -40.54 -13.43 -8.32
C SER A 70 -39.16 -13.61 -8.94
N TYR A 71 -38.25 -12.61 -8.77
CA TYR A 71 -36.87 -12.72 -9.22
C TYR A 71 -36.16 -13.94 -8.62
N CYS A 72 -36.24 -14.08 -7.30
CA CYS A 72 -35.60 -15.17 -6.57
C CYS A 72 -36.17 -16.54 -6.97
N LEU A 73 -37.50 -16.65 -7.12
CA LEU A 73 -38.17 -17.89 -7.47
C LEU A 73 -37.84 -18.35 -8.90
N LEU A 74 -37.82 -17.44 -9.87
CA LEU A 74 -37.47 -17.71 -11.26
C LEU A 74 -36.01 -18.01 -11.49
N LEU A 75 -35.14 -17.47 -10.65
CA LEU A 75 -33.72 -17.64 -10.82
C LEU A 75 -33.27 -19.09 -10.70
N ILE A 76 -33.87 -19.88 -9.80
CA ILE A 76 -33.43 -21.25 -9.55
C ILE A 76 -33.61 -22.15 -10.79
N PRO A 77 -34.78 -22.20 -11.42
CA PRO A 77 -34.92 -22.99 -12.67
C PRO A 77 -34.06 -22.41 -13.81
N VAL A 78 -33.83 -21.12 -13.87
CA VAL A 78 -32.87 -20.52 -14.84
C VAL A 78 -31.46 -21.04 -14.62
N LEU A 79 -30.94 -21.01 -13.37
CA LEU A 79 -29.59 -21.49 -13.04
C LEU A 79 -29.39 -23.00 -13.35
N ASP A 80 -30.46 -23.78 -13.20
CA ASP A 80 -30.40 -25.23 -13.46
C ASP A 80 -30.55 -25.58 -14.96
N ASN A 81 -31.17 -24.74 -15.79
CA ASN A 81 -31.44 -25.02 -17.21
C ASN A 81 -30.66 -24.14 -18.20
N ALA A 82 -30.18 -22.99 -17.81
CA ALA A 82 -29.53 -21.98 -18.66
C ALA A 82 -28.39 -21.25 -17.94
N THR A 83 -27.77 -20.30 -18.60
CA THR A 83 -26.81 -19.38 -18.01
C THR A 83 -27.50 -18.09 -17.61
N TRP A 84 -27.45 -17.69 -16.36
CA TRP A 84 -28.04 -16.44 -15.90
C TRP A 84 -27.17 -15.23 -16.25
N VAL A 85 -27.82 -14.18 -16.77
CA VAL A 85 -27.20 -12.89 -17.11
C VAL A 85 -27.81 -11.81 -16.21
N PRO A 86 -27.06 -11.27 -15.24
CA PRO A 86 -27.57 -10.20 -14.39
C PRO A 86 -27.64 -8.88 -15.15
N MET A 87 -28.81 -8.26 -15.18
CA MET A 87 -29.04 -6.90 -15.74
C MET A 87 -29.89 -6.06 -14.80
N ASP A 88 -29.68 -4.75 -14.85
CA ASP A 88 -30.54 -3.81 -14.14
C ASP A 88 -31.87 -3.67 -14.89
N PRO A 89 -33.00 -3.95 -14.25
CA PRO A 89 -34.32 -3.85 -14.90
C PRO A 89 -34.69 -2.43 -15.34
N ASP A 90 -34.05 -1.42 -14.77
CA ASP A 90 -34.30 0.00 -15.03
C ASP A 90 -33.28 0.60 -16.03
N SER A 91 -32.52 -0.26 -16.76
CA SER A 91 -31.58 0.21 -17.78
C SER A 91 -32.33 0.93 -18.91
N ILE A 92 -31.79 2.09 -19.32
CA ILE A 92 -32.35 2.85 -20.47
C ILE A 92 -32.14 2.10 -21.77
N LEU A 93 -32.95 2.37 -22.77
CA LEU A 93 -33.06 1.61 -24.03
C LEU A 93 -31.71 1.40 -24.73
N GLU A 94 -30.92 2.46 -24.94
CA GLU A 94 -29.64 2.37 -25.64
C GLU A 94 -28.64 1.50 -24.86
N LYS A 95 -28.52 1.73 -23.55
CA LYS A 95 -27.65 0.93 -22.67
C LYS A 95 -28.12 -0.52 -22.59
N ALA A 96 -29.43 -0.76 -22.63
CA ALA A 96 -30.00 -2.10 -22.64
C ALA A 96 -29.61 -2.87 -23.91
N LYS A 97 -29.70 -2.22 -25.09
CA LYS A 97 -29.28 -2.82 -26.37
C LYS A 97 -27.79 -3.21 -26.34
N GLU A 98 -26.92 -2.29 -25.92
CA GLU A 98 -25.49 -2.57 -25.79
C GLU A 98 -25.20 -3.75 -24.84
N GLN A 99 -25.91 -3.81 -23.69
CA GLN A 99 -25.73 -4.87 -22.71
C GLN A 99 -26.24 -6.22 -23.20
N LEU A 100 -27.42 -6.27 -23.82
CA LEU A 100 -28.00 -7.49 -24.36
C LEU A 100 -27.09 -8.12 -25.44
N ASP A 101 -26.52 -7.29 -26.33
CA ASP A 101 -25.56 -7.73 -27.33
C ASP A 101 -24.27 -8.21 -26.71
N LEU A 102 -23.66 -7.39 -25.84
CA LEU A 102 -22.40 -7.69 -25.18
C LEU A 102 -22.47 -8.99 -24.39
N TYR A 103 -23.56 -9.21 -23.67
CA TYR A 103 -23.76 -10.43 -22.88
C TYR A 103 -24.26 -11.62 -23.72
N GLY A 104 -24.73 -11.41 -24.94
CA GLY A 104 -25.29 -12.45 -25.81
C GLY A 104 -26.55 -13.06 -25.23
N THR A 105 -27.44 -12.23 -24.72
CA THR A 105 -28.72 -12.67 -24.12
C THR A 105 -29.62 -13.31 -25.18
N SER A 106 -30.11 -14.52 -24.90
CA SER A 106 -31.03 -15.28 -25.79
C SER A 106 -32.48 -15.01 -25.45
N TYR A 107 -32.77 -14.89 -24.14
CA TYR A 107 -34.14 -14.71 -23.66
C TYR A 107 -34.19 -13.74 -22.51
N ILE A 108 -35.29 -13.00 -22.43
CA ILE A 108 -35.68 -12.20 -21.27
C ILE A 108 -36.92 -12.82 -20.64
N ILE A 109 -36.93 -12.96 -19.31
CA ILE A 109 -38.12 -13.32 -18.53
C ILE A 109 -38.56 -12.06 -17.78
N THR A 110 -39.78 -11.62 -17.99
CA THR A 110 -40.31 -10.36 -17.45
C THR A 110 -41.79 -10.46 -17.06
N ASP A 111 -42.18 -9.66 -16.06
CA ASP A 111 -43.59 -9.40 -15.69
C ASP A 111 -44.12 -8.07 -16.27
N ASP A 112 -43.24 -7.27 -16.87
CA ASP A 112 -43.54 -5.96 -17.40
C ASP A 112 -42.93 -5.78 -18.79
N LEU A 113 -43.79 -5.85 -19.81
CA LEU A 113 -43.40 -5.74 -21.21
C LEU A 113 -43.09 -4.30 -21.65
N GLU A 114 -43.46 -3.31 -20.85
CA GLU A 114 -43.26 -1.88 -21.16
C GLU A 114 -41.82 -1.42 -20.76
N LYS A 115 -41.07 -2.21 -20.05
CA LYS A 115 -39.69 -1.88 -19.67
C LYS A 115 -38.80 -1.64 -20.92
N PRO A 116 -37.94 -0.61 -20.91
CA PRO A 116 -37.03 -0.33 -22.04
C PRO A 116 -36.16 -1.52 -22.46
N VAL A 117 -35.80 -2.38 -21.51
CA VAL A 117 -35.03 -3.62 -21.80
C VAL A 117 -35.85 -4.57 -22.68
N CYS A 118 -37.15 -4.66 -22.49
CA CYS A 118 -38.03 -5.50 -23.30
C CYS A 118 -38.22 -4.93 -24.73
N GLN A 119 -38.28 -3.64 -24.88
CA GLN A 119 -38.25 -2.98 -26.18
C GLN A 119 -36.91 -3.23 -26.90
N ALA A 120 -35.81 -3.09 -26.18
CA ALA A 120 -34.47 -3.41 -26.72
C ALA A 120 -34.40 -4.85 -27.23
N ALA A 121 -34.89 -5.80 -26.43
CA ALA A 121 -34.95 -7.20 -26.81
C ALA A 121 -35.81 -7.47 -28.06
N ALA A 122 -37.00 -6.86 -28.16
CA ALA A 122 -37.86 -6.98 -29.30
C ALA A 122 -37.20 -6.45 -30.60
N ASP A 123 -36.57 -5.27 -30.51
CA ASP A 123 -35.83 -4.65 -31.62
C ASP A 123 -34.65 -5.55 -32.10
N MET A 124 -34.05 -6.30 -31.20
CA MET A 124 -32.94 -7.21 -31.49
C MET A 124 -33.37 -8.64 -31.83
N GLY A 125 -34.66 -8.92 -31.76
CA GLY A 125 -35.20 -10.26 -32.01
C GLY A 125 -34.95 -11.29 -30.90
N ILE A 126 -34.61 -10.81 -29.69
CA ILE A 126 -34.41 -11.66 -28.50
C ILE A 126 -35.76 -12.17 -28.00
N GLY A 127 -35.82 -13.42 -27.59
CA GLY A 127 -37.07 -14.02 -27.08
C GLY A 127 -37.51 -13.37 -25.76
N VAL A 128 -38.77 -12.92 -25.71
CA VAL A 128 -39.35 -12.33 -24.51
C VAL A 128 -40.38 -13.28 -23.92
N ILE A 129 -40.17 -13.73 -22.70
CA ILE A 129 -41.05 -14.61 -21.94
C ILE A 129 -41.75 -13.75 -20.88
N ASN A 130 -43.05 -13.55 -21.06
CA ASN A 130 -43.88 -12.89 -20.03
C ASN A 130 -44.26 -13.92 -18.96
N PHE A 131 -44.15 -13.52 -17.71
CA PHE A 131 -44.58 -14.35 -16.59
C PHE A 131 -45.56 -13.63 -15.69
N LYS A 132 -46.30 -14.39 -14.92
CA LYS A 132 -47.11 -13.92 -13.84
C LYS A 132 -47.06 -14.89 -12.68
N VAL A 133 -46.69 -14.41 -11.50
CA VAL A 133 -46.71 -15.19 -10.26
C VAL A 133 -47.93 -14.77 -9.45
N GLU A 134 -48.80 -15.70 -9.13
CA GLU A 134 -49.98 -15.45 -8.33
C GLU A 134 -49.96 -16.28 -7.06
N GLY A 135 -50.64 -15.80 -6.03
CA GLY A 135 -50.76 -16.49 -4.75
C GLY A 135 -49.87 -15.89 -3.66
N GLY A 136 -50.13 -16.23 -2.42
CA GLY A 136 -49.38 -15.80 -1.26
C GLY A 136 -48.29 -16.80 -0.87
N PHE A 137 -47.71 -16.62 0.33
CA PHE A 137 -46.73 -17.52 0.93
C PHE A 137 -47.22 -18.99 0.96
N CYS A 138 -46.41 -19.90 0.46
CA CYS A 138 -46.69 -21.34 0.30
C CYS A 138 -47.84 -21.75 -0.68
N THR A 139 -48.38 -20.80 -1.44
CA THR A 139 -49.46 -21.08 -2.41
C THR A 139 -49.21 -20.50 -3.80
N ARG A 140 -47.96 -20.07 -4.10
CA ARG A 140 -47.63 -19.41 -5.36
C ARG A 140 -47.70 -20.34 -6.56
N LYS A 141 -48.21 -19.83 -7.66
CA LYS A 141 -48.24 -20.47 -8.97
C LYS A 141 -47.63 -19.49 -10.00
N CYS A 142 -46.99 -20.07 -11.02
CA CYS A 142 -46.37 -19.30 -12.12
C CYS A 142 -47.05 -19.63 -13.44
N PHE A 143 -47.39 -18.59 -14.17
CA PHE A 143 -47.93 -18.69 -15.54
C PHE A 143 -46.92 -18.03 -16.47
N LEU A 144 -46.55 -18.73 -17.55
CA LEU A 144 -45.57 -18.23 -18.52
C LEU A 144 -46.18 -18.19 -19.92
N LYS A 145 -45.97 -17.11 -20.63
CA LYS A 145 -46.40 -16.93 -22.02
C LYS A 145 -45.26 -16.27 -22.81
N ILE A 146 -44.95 -16.75 -24.00
CA ILE A 146 -44.01 -16.08 -24.90
C ILE A 146 -44.72 -15.02 -25.70
N SER A 147 -44.21 -13.81 -25.70
CA SER A 147 -44.71 -12.66 -26.42
C SER A 147 -44.01 -12.46 -27.78
N ALA A 148 -42.77 -12.95 -27.93
CA ALA A 148 -42.03 -12.87 -29.19
C ALA A 148 -41.04 -14.06 -29.28
N ILE A 149 -40.83 -14.63 -30.45
CA ILE A 149 -39.84 -15.68 -30.70
C ILE A 149 -39.02 -15.31 -31.93
N LYS A 150 -37.72 -15.01 -31.73
CA LYS A 150 -36.65 -15.38 -32.64
C LYS A 150 -35.53 -16.01 -31.81
N SER A 151 -35.12 -17.24 -32.18
CA SER A 151 -33.89 -17.79 -31.63
C SER A 151 -32.73 -17.00 -32.20
N ILE A 152 -32.00 -16.33 -31.32
CA ILE A 152 -30.71 -15.73 -31.68
C ILE A 152 -29.67 -16.82 -31.64
N ASP A 153 -28.91 -16.95 -32.71
CA ASP A 153 -27.79 -17.86 -32.77
C ASP A 153 -26.64 -17.26 -31.91
N ILE A 154 -26.38 -17.88 -30.77
CA ILE A 154 -25.29 -17.47 -29.90
C ILE A 154 -23.97 -17.83 -30.56
N PRO A 155 -23.04 -16.87 -30.77
CA PRO A 155 -21.72 -17.15 -31.30
C PRO A 155 -21.01 -18.29 -30.56
N ASP A 156 -20.28 -19.16 -31.23
CA ASP A 156 -19.64 -20.34 -30.63
C ASP A 156 -18.68 -20.00 -29.47
N TYR A 157 -18.00 -18.87 -29.51
CA TYR A 157 -17.13 -18.45 -28.41
C TYR A 157 -17.89 -18.10 -27.12
N LYS A 158 -19.20 -17.82 -27.24
CA LYS A 158 -20.10 -17.58 -26.09
C LYS A 158 -20.78 -18.87 -25.60
N LYS A 159 -20.72 -19.97 -26.36
CA LYS A 159 -21.32 -21.27 -25.97
C LYS A 159 -20.45 -22.02 -24.97
N LYS A 160 -20.64 -21.73 -23.67
CA LYS A 160 -19.91 -22.36 -22.55
C LYS A 160 -20.88 -23.15 -21.68
N PRO A 161 -21.00 -24.47 -21.88
CA PRO A 161 -22.04 -25.33 -21.24
C PRO A 161 -21.90 -25.37 -19.71
N ASP A 162 -20.70 -25.15 -19.19
CA ASP A 162 -20.43 -25.18 -17.75
C ASP A 162 -20.61 -23.81 -17.06
N CYS A 163 -20.99 -22.79 -17.81
CA CYS A 163 -21.23 -21.46 -17.29
C CYS A 163 -22.58 -21.38 -16.58
N ILE A 164 -22.63 -20.83 -15.38
CA ILE A 164 -23.85 -20.61 -14.63
C ILE A 164 -24.25 -19.14 -14.57
N VAL A 165 -23.26 -18.25 -14.60
CA VAL A 165 -23.46 -16.81 -14.48
C VAL A 165 -22.48 -16.08 -15.39
N ILE A 166 -22.97 -15.08 -16.10
CA ILE A 166 -22.14 -14.08 -16.78
C ILE A 166 -21.95 -12.91 -15.84
N GLY A 167 -20.75 -12.80 -15.27
CA GLY A 167 -20.35 -11.62 -14.51
C GLY A 167 -19.84 -10.50 -15.42
N SER A 168 -19.88 -9.27 -14.94
CA SER A 168 -19.21 -8.15 -15.60
C SER A 168 -18.43 -7.31 -14.60
N THR A 169 -17.32 -6.72 -15.05
CA THR A 169 -16.57 -5.78 -14.27
C THR A 169 -16.52 -4.45 -15.00
N SER A 170 -16.81 -3.37 -14.27
CA SER A 170 -16.58 -2.01 -14.76
C SER A 170 -15.07 -1.79 -14.88
N GLY A 171 -14.52 -2.07 -16.06
CA GLY A 171 -13.14 -1.73 -16.38
C GLY A 171 -12.92 -0.21 -16.34
N THR A 172 -11.67 0.20 -16.24
CA THR A 172 -11.27 1.62 -16.47
C THR A 172 -11.42 2.03 -17.95
N THR A 173 -11.81 1.10 -18.82
CA THR A 173 -12.15 1.25 -20.23
C THR A 173 -13.67 1.39 -20.39
N SER A 174 -14.13 2.00 -21.44
CA SER A 174 -15.57 2.25 -21.71
C SER A 174 -16.40 0.96 -21.76
N THR A 175 -15.84 -0.15 -22.22
CA THR A 175 -16.55 -1.43 -22.39
C THR A 175 -16.35 -2.33 -21.17
N PRO A 176 -17.43 -2.85 -20.53
CA PRO A 176 -17.34 -3.79 -19.43
C PRO A 176 -16.66 -5.10 -19.86
N LYS A 177 -15.83 -5.67 -18.98
CA LYS A 177 -15.22 -6.98 -19.21
C LYS A 177 -16.15 -8.08 -18.76
N ILE A 178 -16.36 -9.08 -19.62
CA ILE A 178 -17.25 -10.19 -19.40
C ILE A 178 -16.52 -11.36 -18.76
N VAL A 179 -17.00 -11.78 -17.60
CA VAL A 179 -16.43 -12.85 -16.78
C VAL A 179 -17.39 -14.04 -16.75
N PRO A 180 -17.15 -15.08 -17.55
CA PRO A 180 -17.93 -16.30 -17.47
C PRO A 180 -17.57 -17.07 -16.20
N ILE A 181 -18.56 -17.41 -15.40
CA ILE A 181 -18.40 -18.11 -14.13
C ILE A 181 -18.95 -19.50 -14.27
N THR A 182 -18.08 -20.52 -14.11
CA THR A 182 -18.49 -21.91 -14.22
C THR A 182 -19.27 -22.36 -12.98
N TYR A 183 -20.13 -23.34 -13.17
CA TYR A 183 -20.89 -23.97 -12.08
C TYR A 183 -19.95 -24.49 -10.98
N GLU A 184 -18.87 -25.15 -11.37
CA GLU A 184 -17.89 -25.72 -10.43
C GLU A 184 -17.23 -24.64 -9.57
N SER A 185 -16.67 -23.61 -10.20
CA SER A 185 -16.05 -22.46 -9.51
C SER A 185 -17.04 -21.77 -8.57
N HIS A 186 -18.28 -21.57 -9.04
CA HIS A 186 -19.33 -20.93 -8.26
C HIS A 186 -19.70 -21.77 -7.01
N ASN A 187 -19.97 -23.06 -7.22
CA ASN A 187 -20.36 -23.98 -6.16
C ASN A 187 -19.25 -24.17 -5.12
N LEU A 188 -18.01 -24.30 -5.58
CA LEU A 188 -16.84 -24.40 -4.70
C LEU A 188 -16.66 -23.15 -3.83
N ALA A 189 -16.81 -21.95 -4.43
CA ALA A 189 -16.71 -20.69 -3.71
C ALA A 189 -17.79 -20.57 -2.61
N ILE A 190 -19.02 -20.96 -2.89
CA ILE A 190 -20.10 -20.97 -1.90
C ILE A 190 -19.81 -22.01 -0.79
N ASN A 191 -19.44 -23.23 -1.14
CA ASN A 191 -19.18 -24.29 -0.16
C ASN A 191 -18.00 -23.96 0.75
N ARG A 192 -16.92 -23.38 0.21
CA ARG A 192 -15.78 -22.89 1.00
C ARG A 192 -16.23 -21.81 2.00
N LYS A 193 -17.10 -20.90 1.57
CA LYS A 193 -17.65 -19.85 2.45
C LYS A 193 -18.55 -20.42 3.53
N ILE A 194 -19.45 -21.38 3.21
CA ILE A 194 -20.31 -22.07 4.18
C ILE A 194 -19.44 -22.72 5.25
N LYS A 195 -18.46 -23.53 4.84
CA LYS A 195 -17.59 -24.26 5.76
C LYS A 195 -16.76 -23.33 6.66
N ARG A 196 -16.19 -22.25 6.08
CA ARG A 196 -15.29 -21.36 6.80
C ARG A 196 -15.99 -20.45 7.80
N LEU A 197 -17.19 -19.97 7.45
CA LEU A 197 -17.96 -19.04 8.30
C LEU A 197 -19.08 -19.75 9.05
N GLU A 198 -19.09 -21.10 8.97
CA GLU A 198 -20.01 -21.96 9.70
C GLU A 198 -21.48 -21.56 9.52
N TYR A 199 -21.83 -21.20 8.27
CA TYR A 199 -23.22 -20.89 7.96
C TYR A 199 -24.12 -22.09 8.14
N SER A 200 -25.28 -21.89 8.74
CA SER A 200 -26.25 -22.90 9.09
C SER A 200 -27.70 -22.47 8.80
N ASN A 201 -28.63 -23.35 9.09
CA ASN A 201 -30.06 -23.05 9.00
C ASN A 201 -30.54 -22.03 10.05
N LYS A 202 -29.72 -21.70 11.05
CA LYS A 202 -30.03 -20.69 12.06
C LYS A 202 -29.71 -19.27 11.61
N ASP A 203 -28.95 -19.11 10.53
CA ASP A 203 -28.51 -17.82 10.06
C ASP A 203 -29.60 -17.05 9.31
N VAL A 204 -29.64 -15.76 9.58
CA VAL A 204 -30.49 -14.76 8.89
C VAL A 204 -29.57 -13.70 8.31
N MET A 205 -29.58 -13.60 6.99
CA MET A 205 -28.68 -12.70 6.26
C MET A 205 -29.45 -11.51 5.68
N LEU A 206 -29.03 -10.30 6.02
CA LEU A 206 -29.57 -9.07 5.45
C LEU A 206 -28.75 -8.63 4.24
N ILE A 207 -29.43 -8.27 3.16
CA ILE A 207 -28.87 -7.82 1.88
C ILE A 207 -29.44 -6.45 1.51
N PHE A 208 -28.53 -5.46 1.33
CA PHE A 208 -28.88 -4.08 0.96
C PHE A 208 -28.68 -3.79 -0.53
N THR A 209 -28.06 -4.71 -1.26
CA THR A 209 -27.77 -4.51 -2.67
C THR A 209 -28.92 -5.04 -3.53
N LYS A 210 -29.16 -4.40 -4.69
CA LYS A 210 -30.21 -4.80 -5.64
C LYS A 210 -30.12 -6.30 -5.95
N VAL A 211 -31.27 -6.95 -6.07
CA VAL A 211 -31.37 -8.43 -6.25
C VAL A 211 -30.59 -8.95 -7.44
N HIS A 212 -30.58 -8.22 -8.56
CA HIS A 212 -29.85 -8.62 -9.78
C HIS A 212 -28.32 -8.54 -9.65
N ARG A 213 -27.77 -8.05 -8.55
CA ARG A 213 -26.30 -8.07 -8.34
C ARG A 213 -25.82 -9.48 -8.00
N THR A 214 -24.78 -9.93 -8.67
CA THR A 214 -24.18 -11.27 -8.44
C THR A 214 -23.87 -11.54 -6.96
N GLN A 215 -23.48 -10.51 -6.19
CA GLN A 215 -23.21 -10.63 -4.75
C GLN A 215 -24.47 -10.96 -3.96
N SER A 216 -25.60 -10.34 -4.28
CA SER A 216 -26.89 -10.57 -3.64
C SER A 216 -27.35 -12.01 -3.85
N ILE A 217 -27.28 -12.45 -5.11
CA ILE A 217 -27.66 -13.80 -5.49
C ILE A 217 -26.74 -14.85 -4.87
N ASN A 218 -25.43 -14.65 -4.87
CA ASN A 218 -24.50 -15.57 -4.19
C ASN A 218 -24.79 -15.70 -2.70
N SER A 219 -25.21 -14.61 -2.06
CA SER A 219 -25.60 -14.63 -0.65
C SER A 219 -26.91 -15.38 -0.43
N MET A 220 -27.91 -15.17 -1.28
CA MET A 220 -29.17 -15.91 -1.25
C MET A 220 -28.95 -17.41 -1.49
N LEU A 221 -28.19 -17.77 -2.53
CA LEU A 221 -27.90 -19.19 -2.84
C LEU A 221 -27.14 -19.88 -1.70
N LEU A 222 -26.26 -19.16 -1.00
CA LEU A 222 -25.59 -19.67 0.19
C LEU A 222 -26.62 -19.99 1.28
N MET A 223 -27.55 -19.06 1.55
CA MET A 223 -28.58 -19.25 2.57
C MET A 223 -29.57 -20.36 2.17
N LEU A 224 -29.95 -20.45 0.89
CA LEU A 224 -30.78 -21.56 0.41
C LEU A 224 -30.09 -22.92 0.62
N LYS A 225 -28.76 -23.00 0.39
CA LYS A 225 -28.00 -24.26 0.62
C LYS A 225 -27.95 -24.67 2.08
N THR A 226 -27.89 -23.75 3.00
CA THR A 226 -27.81 -24.02 4.43
C THR A 226 -29.18 -24.15 5.11
N GLY A 227 -30.26 -23.82 4.41
CA GLY A 227 -31.60 -23.72 4.98
C GLY A 227 -31.82 -22.47 5.84
N GLY A 228 -30.96 -21.45 5.70
CA GLY A 228 -31.06 -20.15 6.38
C GLY A 228 -32.10 -19.24 5.73
N ILE A 229 -32.20 -17.99 6.20
CA ILE A 229 -33.14 -16.97 5.73
C ILE A 229 -32.37 -15.82 5.07
N THR A 230 -32.85 -15.34 3.94
CA THR A 230 -32.36 -14.13 3.30
C THR A 230 -33.40 -13.03 3.41
N ILE A 231 -32.98 -11.85 3.83
CA ILE A 231 -33.83 -10.64 3.86
C ILE A 231 -33.26 -9.63 2.86
N PHE A 232 -34.08 -9.17 1.96
CA PHE A 232 -33.75 -8.10 1.00
C PHE A 232 -34.34 -6.79 1.44
N SER A 233 -33.51 -5.75 1.46
CA SER A 233 -33.88 -4.35 1.62
C SER A 233 -33.65 -3.57 0.33
N ASN A 234 -34.48 -2.54 0.08
CA ASN A 234 -34.38 -1.66 -1.09
C ASN A 234 -33.26 -0.61 -0.95
N GLY A 235 -32.06 -1.05 -0.66
CA GLY A 235 -30.90 -0.23 -0.35
C GLY A 235 -30.62 -0.13 1.14
N PHE A 236 -29.55 0.59 1.50
CA PHE A 236 -29.19 0.80 2.89
C PHE A 236 -29.91 2.02 3.44
N ASN A 237 -30.70 1.83 4.49
CA ASN A 237 -31.34 2.86 5.28
C ASN A 237 -31.18 2.53 6.75
N HIS A 238 -30.76 3.48 7.57
CA HIS A 238 -30.46 3.26 8.98
C HIS A 238 -31.72 2.78 9.77
N ASN A 239 -32.86 3.41 9.56
CA ASN A 239 -34.09 3.05 10.26
C ASN A 239 -34.56 1.64 9.90
N THR A 240 -34.55 1.29 8.61
CA THR A 240 -34.86 -0.06 8.13
C THR A 240 -33.86 -1.08 8.65
N PHE A 241 -32.58 -0.72 8.74
CA PHE A 241 -31.54 -1.59 9.27
C PHE A 241 -31.84 -1.99 10.73
N PHE A 242 -32.09 -1.01 11.62
CA PHE A 242 -32.37 -1.31 13.02
C PHE A 242 -33.68 -2.04 13.19
N LYS A 243 -34.72 -1.65 12.46
CA LYS A 243 -35.98 -2.39 12.44
C LYS A 243 -35.78 -3.86 12.11
N PHE A 244 -34.98 -4.17 11.10
CA PHE A 244 -34.73 -5.58 10.70
C PHE A 244 -33.84 -6.32 11.68
N ILE A 245 -32.87 -5.67 12.32
CA ILE A 245 -32.07 -6.27 13.40
C ILE A 245 -32.99 -6.75 14.53
N ASP A 246 -33.95 -5.95 14.92
CA ASP A 246 -34.86 -6.24 16.03
C ASP A 246 -35.95 -7.26 15.64
N GLU A 247 -36.52 -7.12 14.43
CA GLU A 247 -37.66 -7.93 13.99
C GLU A 247 -37.25 -9.34 13.56
N TYR A 248 -36.10 -9.49 12.89
CA TYR A 248 -35.72 -10.73 12.25
C TYR A 248 -34.52 -11.44 12.86
N ASN A 249 -33.93 -10.90 13.93
CA ASN A 249 -32.73 -11.46 14.56
C ASN A 249 -31.61 -11.70 13.55
N ILE A 250 -31.22 -10.65 12.82
CA ILE A 250 -30.18 -10.72 11.78
C ILE A 250 -28.88 -11.24 12.40
N THR A 251 -28.31 -12.29 11.78
CA THR A 251 -27.05 -12.90 12.24
C THR A 251 -25.84 -12.41 11.46
N THR A 252 -26.03 -11.94 10.23
CA THR A 252 -24.93 -11.47 9.38
C THR A 252 -25.43 -10.57 8.25
N PHE A 253 -24.54 -9.69 7.80
CA PHE A 253 -24.70 -8.92 6.56
C PHE A 253 -23.34 -8.60 5.94
N THR A 254 -23.38 -8.13 4.68
CA THR A 254 -22.18 -7.66 3.99
C THR A 254 -22.34 -6.19 3.66
N ALA A 255 -21.32 -5.39 4.00
CA ALA A 255 -21.32 -3.95 3.75
C ALA A 255 -19.96 -3.46 3.24
N THR A 256 -19.97 -2.34 2.53
CA THR A 256 -18.74 -1.61 2.20
C THR A 256 -18.31 -0.77 3.40
N PRO A 257 -17.03 -0.37 3.49
CA PRO A 257 -16.56 0.53 4.55
C PRO A 257 -17.36 1.83 4.65
N ALA A 258 -17.83 2.37 3.53
CA ALA A 258 -18.69 3.58 3.52
C ALA A 258 -20.02 3.37 4.25
N VAL A 259 -20.70 2.26 4.01
CA VAL A 259 -21.93 1.90 4.73
C VAL A 259 -21.65 1.71 6.20
N LEU A 260 -20.55 1.05 6.54
CA LEU A 260 -20.15 0.83 7.94
C LEU A 260 -19.84 2.16 8.66
N SER A 261 -19.14 3.08 8.01
CA SER A 261 -18.87 4.42 8.55
C SER A 261 -20.17 5.19 8.81
N SER A 262 -21.07 5.17 7.82
CA SER A 262 -22.39 5.83 7.94
C SER A 262 -23.24 5.24 9.09
N LEU A 263 -23.11 3.94 9.31
CA LEU A 263 -23.81 3.25 10.40
C LEU A 263 -23.30 3.72 11.77
N VAL A 264 -21.97 3.81 11.93
CA VAL A 264 -21.36 4.31 13.19
C VAL A 264 -21.77 5.75 13.45
N ASP A 265 -21.65 6.63 12.45
CA ASP A 265 -22.06 8.03 12.58
C ASP A 265 -23.52 8.16 13.03
N TYR A 266 -24.40 7.31 12.50
CA TYR A 266 -25.81 7.30 12.86
C TYR A 266 -26.04 6.83 14.30
N ILE A 267 -25.33 5.77 14.72
CA ILE A 267 -25.40 5.23 16.08
C ILE A 267 -24.94 6.28 17.10
N GLU A 268 -23.78 6.91 16.84
CA GLU A 268 -23.23 7.95 17.71
C GLU A 268 -24.16 9.16 17.82
N LYS A 269 -24.65 9.67 16.66
CA LYS A 269 -25.52 10.84 16.61
C LYS A 269 -26.86 10.63 17.35
N ASN A 270 -27.39 9.42 17.34
CA ASN A 270 -28.69 9.11 17.92
C ASN A 270 -28.57 8.40 19.29
N ASN A 271 -27.37 8.27 19.85
CA ASN A 271 -27.08 7.58 21.11
C ASN A 271 -27.71 6.18 21.17
N ILE A 272 -27.69 5.45 20.05
CA ILE A 272 -28.25 4.11 19.98
C ILE A 272 -27.30 3.15 20.68
N THR A 273 -27.80 2.48 21.70
CA THR A 273 -27.06 1.40 22.34
C THR A 273 -27.44 0.09 21.69
N ALA A 274 -26.53 -0.52 20.95
CA ALA A 274 -26.73 -1.83 20.32
C ALA A 274 -26.71 -2.95 21.40
N LYS A 275 -27.70 -2.95 22.27
CA LYS A 275 -27.91 -4.01 23.28
C LYS A 275 -28.63 -5.18 22.62
N ASN A 276 -28.07 -6.37 22.77
CA ASN A 276 -28.69 -7.66 22.42
C ASN A 276 -29.01 -7.85 20.92
N ASN A 277 -28.05 -7.59 20.02
CA ASN A 277 -28.19 -8.07 18.65
C ASN A 277 -27.73 -9.54 18.53
N CYS A 278 -28.28 -10.24 17.54
CA CYS A 278 -27.93 -11.62 17.19
C CYS A 278 -26.80 -11.72 16.19
N LEU A 279 -26.08 -10.62 15.92
CA LEU A 279 -25.03 -10.56 14.92
C LEU A 279 -23.86 -11.47 15.32
N ARG A 280 -23.57 -12.46 14.49
CA ARG A 280 -22.41 -13.32 14.62
C ARG A 280 -21.16 -12.65 14.06
N PHE A 281 -21.30 -12.04 12.89
CA PHE A 281 -20.24 -11.28 12.23
C PHE A 281 -20.80 -10.39 11.12
N ILE A 282 -20.02 -9.36 10.78
CA ILE A 282 -20.23 -8.50 9.62
C ILE A 282 -19.13 -8.76 8.60
N ARG A 283 -19.47 -8.85 7.32
CA ARG A 283 -18.46 -8.97 6.26
C ARG A 283 -18.22 -7.62 5.61
N SER A 284 -16.96 -7.16 5.60
CA SER A 284 -16.55 -6.00 4.85
C SER A 284 -15.85 -6.41 3.56
N SER A 285 -16.26 -5.83 2.43
CA SER A 285 -15.69 -6.14 1.12
C SER A 285 -15.85 -4.98 0.14
N GLY A 286 -15.10 -5.03 -0.97
CA GLY A 286 -15.21 -4.08 -2.08
C GLY A 286 -14.33 -2.84 -1.97
N ALA A 287 -13.87 -2.49 -0.78
CA ALA A 287 -12.90 -1.42 -0.51
C ALA A 287 -12.08 -1.75 0.75
N PRO A 288 -10.91 -1.10 0.95
CA PRO A 288 -10.14 -1.25 2.18
C PRO A 288 -10.88 -0.71 3.40
N LEU A 289 -10.85 -1.47 4.49
CA LEU A 289 -11.39 -1.07 5.79
C LEU A 289 -10.25 -0.62 6.70
N ALA A 290 -10.36 0.59 7.26
CA ALA A 290 -9.41 1.09 8.23
C ALA A 290 -9.55 0.33 9.57
N ASP A 291 -8.43 0.04 10.23
CA ASP A 291 -8.44 -0.71 11.51
C ASP A 291 -9.19 0.03 12.61
N GLU A 292 -9.11 1.35 12.62
CA GLU A 292 -9.81 2.20 13.56
C GLU A 292 -11.34 2.06 13.41
N LEU A 293 -11.82 2.11 12.15
CA LEU A 293 -13.24 1.90 11.85
C LEU A 293 -13.68 0.46 12.17
N LYS A 294 -12.82 -0.53 11.85
CA LYS A 294 -13.07 -1.93 12.22
C LYS A 294 -13.29 -2.05 13.72
N SER A 295 -12.33 -1.59 14.53
CA SER A 295 -12.40 -1.69 16.00
C SER A 295 -13.60 -0.93 16.58
N LEU A 296 -13.92 0.23 16.02
CA LEU A 296 -15.06 1.04 16.45
C LEU A 296 -16.38 0.31 16.24
N ILE A 297 -16.58 -0.30 15.06
CA ILE A 297 -17.79 -1.06 14.76
C ILE A 297 -17.88 -2.32 15.61
N GLU A 298 -16.79 -3.05 15.78
CA GLU A 298 -16.75 -4.26 16.61
C GLU A 298 -17.15 -3.96 18.06
N THR A 299 -16.68 -2.83 18.59
CA THR A 299 -17.05 -2.37 19.93
C THR A 299 -18.50 -1.89 19.99
N THR A 300 -18.94 -1.11 18.99
CA THR A 300 -20.27 -0.48 18.96
C THR A 300 -21.39 -1.50 18.78
N LEU A 301 -21.19 -2.47 17.87
CA LEU A 301 -22.19 -3.51 17.55
C LEU A 301 -21.95 -4.82 18.29
N ASN A 302 -20.91 -4.91 19.12
CA ASN A 302 -20.51 -6.13 19.84
C ASN A 302 -20.47 -7.37 18.91
N THR A 303 -19.78 -7.23 17.77
CA THR A 303 -19.71 -8.26 16.72
C THR A 303 -18.38 -8.21 15.98
N GLU A 304 -17.95 -9.34 15.45
CA GLU A 304 -16.69 -9.42 14.68
C GLU A 304 -16.87 -8.88 13.24
N ILE A 305 -15.84 -8.19 12.71
CA ILE A 305 -15.78 -7.84 11.29
C ILE A 305 -14.78 -8.73 10.56
N ILE A 306 -15.29 -9.41 9.55
CA ILE A 306 -14.53 -10.23 8.62
C ILE A 306 -14.25 -9.44 7.35
N ILE A 307 -12.98 -9.09 7.13
CA ILE A 307 -12.52 -8.45 5.90
C ILE A 307 -12.39 -9.53 4.83
N SER A 308 -12.93 -9.28 3.63
CA SER A 308 -12.84 -10.19 2.49
C SER A 308 -12.26 -9.48 1.28
N TYR A 309 -11.16 -10.00 0.75
CA TYR A 309 -10.53 -9.53 -0.48
C TYR A 309 -10.78 -10.51 -1.62
N GLY A 310 -11.17 -9.99 -2.75
CA GLY A 310 -11.43 -10.74 -3.98
C GLY A 310 -12.05 -9.87 -5.06
N MET A 311 -12.27 -10.47 -6.20
CA MET A 311 -12.85 -9.82 -7.38
C MET A 311 -13.75 -10.81 -8.13
N THR A 312 -14.46 -10.33 -9.15
CA THR A 312 -15.35 -11.19 -9.94
C THR A 312 -14.59 -12.36 -10.56
N GLU A 313 -13.39 -12.11 -11.02
CA GLU A 313 -12.51 -13.04 -11.74
C GLU A 313 -11.97 -14.17 -10.84
N THR A 314 -11.83 -13.94 -9.56
CA THR A 314 -11.17 -14.88 -8.64
C THR A 314 -12.07 -15.38 -7.53
N ARG A 315 -13.24 -14.77 -7.38
CA ARG A 315 -14.07 -14.90 -6.18
C ARG A 315 -13.32 -14.39 -4.95
N ASN A 316 -13.35 -15.13 -3.83
CA ASN A 316 -12.66 -14.74 -2.62
C ASN A 316 -11.21 -15.22 -2.65
N ILE A 317 -10.25 -14.30 -2.64
CA ILE A 317 -8.82 -14.58 -2.58
C ILE A 317 -8.40 -14.83 -1.14
N SER A 318 -8.77 -13.90 -0.23
CA SER A 318 -8.41 -13.99 1.18
C SER A 318 -9.52 -13.45 2.08
N SER A 319 -9.50 -13.82 3.34
CA SER A 319 -10.33 -13.21 4.37
C SER A 319 -9.69 -13.31 5.75
N THR A 320 -10.00 -12.33 6.59
CA THR A 320 -9.82 -12.44 8.01
C THR A 320 -11.03 -13.18 8.54
N TYR A 321 -10.86 -14.26 9.28
CA TYR A 321 -11.96 -14.93 9.95
C TYR A 321 -11.48 -15.48 11.26
N GLY A 322 -12.28 -15.21 12.28
CA GLY A 322 -12.23 -15.74 13.61
C GLY A 322 -10.93 -15.60 14.39
N THR A 323 -11.07 -15.54 15.66
CA THR A 323 -9.98 -15.54 16.65
C THR A 323 -9.06 -16.76 16.55
N LEU A 324 -9.50 -17.85 15.90
CA LEU A 324 -8.71 -19.07 15.70
C LEU A 324 -7.45 -18.89 14.87
N HIS A 325 -7.38 -17.85 14.01
CA HIS A 325 -6.22 -17.60 13.16
C HIS A 325 -5.54 -16.24 13.40
N GLY A 326 -6.02 -15.47 14.36
CA GLY A 326 -5.54 -14.13 14.69
C GLY A 326 -5.85 -13.11 13.59
N TYR A 327 -6.08 -11.87 13.98
CA TYR A 327 -6.13 -10.72 13.07
C TYR A 327 -4.77 -10.03 13.07
N LYS A 328 -4.26 -9.71 11.89
CA LYS A 328 -3.05 -8.89 11.76
C LYS A 328 -3.42 -7.54 11.17
N LYS A 329 -3.12 -6.49 11.92
CA LYS A 329 -3.47 -5.11 11.56
C LYS A 329 -3.10 -4.76 10.12
N ASN A 330 -4.03 -4.17 9.37
CA ASN A 330 -3.91 -3.81 7.96
C ASN A 330 -3.80 -4.99 6.97
N SER A 331 -3.96 -6.23 7.40
CA SER A 331 -4.00 -7.36 6.47
C SER A 331 -5.43 -7.60 5.95
N VAL A 332 -5.53 -8.23 4.80
CA VAL A 332 -6.80 -8.78 4.27
C VAL A 332 -6.94 -10.27 4.61
N GLY A 333 -6.18 -10.74 5.59
CA GLY A 333 -6.19 -12.11 6.06
C GLY A 333 -5.31 -13.06 5.24
N LYS A 334 -5.54 -14.36 5.43
CA LYS A 334 -4.84 -15.44 4.73
C LYS A 334 -5.66 -15.94 3.54
N SER A 335 -5.00 -16.65 2.64
CA SER A 335 -5.66 -17.22 1.46
C SER A 335 -6.90 -18.04 1.80
N SER A 336 -7.93 -17.90 0.98
CA SER A 336 -9.24 -18.54 1.10
C SER A 336 -9.38 -19.81 0.24
N GLY A 337 -8.27 -20.47 -0.08
CA GLY A 337 -8.26 -21.72 -0.85
C GLY A 337 -7.86 -21.54 -2.31
N VAL A 338 -7.23 -20.43 -2.64
CA VAL A 338 -6.47 -20.21 -3.87
C VAL A 338 -5.00 -20.09 -3.52
N MET A 339 -4.12 -20.43 -4.44
CA MET A 339 -2.70 -20.15 -4.31
C MET A 339 -2.47 -18.66 -4.57
N VAL A 340 -1.62 -18.03 -3.76
CA VAL A 340 -1.25 -16.61 -3.88
C VAL A 340 0.25 -16.49 -3.88
N LYS A 341 0.81 -15.72 -4.81
CA LYS A 341 2.23 -15.34 -4.83
C LYS A 341 2.37 -13.86 -5.12
N ILE A 342 3.54 -13.31 -4.80
CA ILE A 342 3.90 -11.93 -5.14
C ILE A 342 4.98 -11.97 -6.21
N GLU A 343 4.77 -11.24 -7.28
CA GLU A 343 5.76 -11.07 -8.35
C GLU A 343 5.81 -9.60 -8.77
N LYS A 344 6.99 -8.96 -8.64
CA LYS A 344 7.17 -7.51 -8.91
C LYS A 344 6.16 -6.63 -8.17
N ASP A 345 5.96 -6.92 -6.89
CA ASP A 345 4.98 -6.29 -6.00
C ASP A 345 3.51 -6.53 -6.36
N GLU A 346 3.18 -7.27 -7.42
CA GLU A 346 1.83 -7.62 -7.79
C GLU A 346 1.38 -8.92 -7.12
N ILE A 347 0.11 -8.95 -6.69
CA ILE A 347 -0.55 -10.16 -6.18
C ILE A 347 -1.03 -10.99 -7.36
N LEU A 348 -0.49 -12.21 -7.50
CA LEU A 348 -0.93 -13.18 -8.49
C LEU A 348 -1.67 -14.33 -7.81
N VAL A 349 -2.72 -14.83 -8.46
CA VAL A 349 -3.55 -15.90 -7.90
C VAL A 349 -3.76 -17.03 -8.89
N LYS A 350 -3.83 -18.27 -8.36
CA LYS A 350 -4.12 -19.47 -9.15
C LYS A 350 -4.99 -20.41 -8.33
N GLY A 351 -5.99 -21.01 -8.95
CA GLY A 351 -6.86 -21.99 -8.28
C GLY A 351 -8.19 -22.21 -8.97
N GLU A 352 -8.95 -23.14 -8.49
CA GLU A 352 -10.20 -23.64 -9.09
C GLU A 352 -11.34 -22.60 -9.12
N THR A 353 -11.26 -21.56 -8.28
CA THR A 353 -12.25 -20.47 -8.28
C THR A 353 -11.84 -19.29 -9.16
N VAL A 354 -10.62 -19.31 -9.70
CA VAL A 354 -10.15 -18.32 -10.68
C VAL A 354 -10.76 -18.63 -12.03
N PHE A 355 -11.27 -17.62 -12.72
CA PHE A 355 -11.87 -17.79 -14.05
C PHE A 355 -10.82 -18.15 -15.12
N ASN A 356 -11.28 -18.60 -16.28
CA ASN A 356 -10.39 -19.05 -17.35
C ASN A 356 -10.10 -17.97 -18.41
N GLY A 357 -10.54 -16.73 -18.16
CA GLY A 357 -10.36 -15.60 -19.07
C GLY A 357 -11.64 -14.85 -19.38
N TYR A 358 -11.47 -13.62 -19.85
CA TYR A 358 -12.58 -12.77 -20.31
C TYR A 358 -13.15 -13.30 -21.63
N GLU A 359 -14.42 -13.04 -21.84
CA GLU A 359 -15.12 -13.49 -23.03
C GLU A 359 -15.10 -12.46 -24.18
N ASN A 360 -14.80 -11.20 -23.87
CA ASN A 360 -14.69 -10.15 -24.87
C ASN A 360 -13.64 -10.51 -25.94
N PRO A 361 -14.01 -10.52 -27.25
CA PRO A 361 -13.10 -10.94 -28.32
C PRO A 361 -11.88 -10.02 -28.47
N GLU A 362 -12.04 -8.73 -28.12
CA GLU A 362 -10.98 -7.73 -28.18
C GLU A 362 -9.96 -7.84 -27.04
N ILE A 363 -10.20 -8.70 -26.06
CA ILE A 363 -9.32 -8.87 -24.91
C ILE A 363 -8.36 -10.04 -25.14
N GLU A 364 -7.06 -9.72 -25.22
CA GLU A 364 -6.03 -10.75 -25.25
C GLU A 364 -5.81 -11.30 -23.83
N ASN A 365 -6.39 -12.48 -23.57
CA ASN A 365 -6.35 -13.11 -22.23
C ASN A 365 -4.94 -13.46 -21.76
N SER A 366 -4.00 -13.72 -22.67
CA SER A 366 -2.59 -13.96 -22.35
C SER A 366 -1.94 -12.81 -21.56
N THR A 367 -2.45 -11.57 -21.68
CA THR A 367 -1.97 -10.42 -20.94
C THR A 367 -2.34 -10.43 -19.45
N PHE A 368 -3.32 -11.25 -19.10
CA PHE A 368 -3.83 -11.38 -17.71
C PHE A 368 -3.38 -12.66 -17.01
N PHE A 369 -2.66 -13.54 -17.73
CA PHE A 369 -2.18 -14.81 -17.16
C PHE A 369 -0.71 -15.04 -17.51
N THR A 370 0.05 -15.52 -16.54
CA THR A 370 1.43 -16.02 -16.73
C THR A 370 1.52 -17.39 -16.07
N ASP A 371 1.81 -18.44 -16.83
CA ASP A 371 1.89 -19.84 -16.34
C ASP A 371 0.67 -20.28 -15.52
N GLY A 372 -0.52 -19.83 -15.93
CA GLY A 372 -1.78 -20.11 -15.25
C GLY A 372 -2.01 -19.31 -13.96
N TRP A 373 -1.17 -18.30 -13.68
CA TRP A 373 -1.37 -17.32 -12.61
C TRP A 373 -2.07 -16.09 -13.16
N PHE A 374 -3.17 -15.74 -12.55
CA PHE A 374 -3.94 -14.54 -12.90
C PHE A 374 -3.33 -13.30 -12.23
N HIS A 375 -3.12 -12.25 -13.01
CA HIS A 375 -2.68 -10.93 -12.59
C HIS A 375 -3.85 -10.14 -12.05
N THR A 376 -3.87 -9.90 -10.73
CA THR A 376 -4.99 -9.17 -10.09
C THR A 376 -5.00 -7.68 -10.41
N GLY A 377 -3.85 -7.13 -10.77
CA GLY A 377 -3.63 -5.69 -10.91
C GLY A 377 -3.53 -4.97 -9.55
N ASP A 378 -3.51 -5.70 -8.45
CA ASP A 378 -3.33 -5.16 -7.10
C ASP A 378 -1.89 -5.39 -6.62
N ASN A 379 -1.24 -4.35 -6.10
CA ASN A 379 0.06 -4.45 -5.45
C ASN A 379 -0.10 -4.89 -4.00
N GLY A 380 0.84 -5.71 -3.52
CA GLY A 380 0.83 -6.17 -2.15
C GLY A 380 2.04 -7.02 -1.79
N TYR A 381 2.02 -7.55 -0.59
CA TYR A 381 3.01 -8.50 -0.10
C TYR A 381 2.37 -9.54 0.82
N ILE A 382 3.08 -10.63 1.02
CA ILE A 382 2.73 -11.68 1.97
C ILE A 382 3.83 -11.69 3.04
N ASP A 383 3.44 -11.68 4.31
CA ASP A 383 4.42 -11.77 5.39
C ASP A 383 4.81 -13.23 5.71
N GLU A 384 5.74 -13.40 6.66
CA GLU A 384 6.27 -14.70 7.07
C GLU A 384 5.17 -15.63 7.65
N ASP A 385 4.09 -15.08 8.18
CA ASP A 385 2.95 -15.82 8.72
C ASP A 385 1.87 -16.14 7.67
N GLY A 386 2.05 -15.70 6.42
CA GLY A 386 1.13 -15.92 5.29
C GLY A 386 -0.04 -14.94 5.22
N TYR A 387 0.01 -13.81 5.93
CA TYR A 387 -0.99 -12.74 5.81
C TYR A 387 -0.73 -11.90 4.57
N ILE A 388 -1.80 -11.55 3.86
CA ILE A 388 -1.77 -10.76 2.62
C ILE A 388 -2.05 -9.31 2.97
N PHE A 389 -1.22 -8.40 2.43
CA PHE A 389 -1.35 -6.95 2.58
C PHE A 389 -1.45 -6.31 1.21
N ILE A 390 -2.49 -5.50 1.00
CA ILE A 390 -2.68 -4.74 -0.24
C ILE A 390 -2.10 -3.35 -0.06
N THR A 391 -1.25 -2.92 -0.98
CA THR A 391 -0.59 -1.60 -0.96
C THR A 391 -1.13 -0.62 -2.00
N GLY A 392 -1.97 -1.09 -2.93
CA GLY A 392 -2.65 -0.26 -3.92
C GLY A 392 -2.98 -1.01 -5.20
N ARG A 393 -3.52 -0.28 -6.19
CA ARG A 393 -3.79 -0.81 -7.54
C ARG A 393 -2.79 -0.29 -8.55
N ILE A 394 -2.25 -1.17 -9.39
CA ILE A 394 -1.24 -0.83 -10.41
C ILE A 394 -1.76 0.26 -11.34
N LYS A 395 -3.02 0.16 -11.79
CA LYS A 395 -3.66 1.11 -12.71
C LYS A 395 -4.08 2.43 -12.07
N GLU A 396 -4.13 2.49 -10.74
CA GLU A 396 -4.48 3.68 -9.97
C GLU A 396 -3.25 4.43 -9.45
N MET A 397 -2.04 3.86 -9.64
CA MET A 397 -0.81 4.52 -9.24
C MET A 397 -0.63 5.84 -10.00
N ILE A 398 -0.45 6.91 -9.26
CA ILE A 398 -0.19 8.25 -9.79
C ILE A 398 1.29 8.34 -10.16
N ASN A 399 1.60 8.74 -11.40
CA ASN A 399 2.97 8.81 -11.89
C ASN A 399 3.49 10.26 -11.87
N ARG A 400 4.07 10.66 -10.75
CA ARG A 400 4.62 12.00 -10.56
C ARG A 400 6.10 12.03 -10.92
N GLY A 401 6.41 12.45 -12.15
CA GLY A 401 7.81 12.59 -12.58
C GLY A 401 8.63 11.31 -12.56
N GLY A 402 8.00 10.15 -12.78
CA GLY A 402 8.63 8.82 -12.74
C GLY A 402 8.52 8.08 -11.41
N GLU A 403 8.11 8.78 -10.34
CA GLU A 403 7.82 8.19 -9.03
C GLU A 403 6.36 7.74 -8.97
N LYS A 404 6.13 6.53 -8.51
CA LYS A 404 4.78 5.96 -8.37
C LYS A 404 4.23 6.25 -6.98
N ILE A 405 3.07 6.91 -6.92
CA ILE A 405 2.36 7.24 -5.68
C ILE A 405 1.13 6.35 -5.59
N SER A 406 1.01 5.59 -4.51
CA SER A 406 -0.21 4.85 -4.21
C SER A 406 -1.24 5.79 -3.58
N PRO A 407 -2.40 6.03 -4.21
CA PRO A 407 -3.49 6.79 -3.59
C PRO A 407 -3.88 6.24 -2.23
N TYR A 408 -3.96 4.92 -2.11
CA TYR A 408 -4.31 4.22 -0.88
C TYR A 408 -3.36 4.54 0.29
N GLU A 409 -2.04 4.55 0.05
CA GLU A 409 -1.04 4.89 1.07
C GLU A 409 -1.23 6.33 1.58
N VAL A 410 -1.49 7.25 0.66
CA VAL A 410 -1.68 8.66 0.99
C VAL A 410 -3.01 8.88 1.70
N GLU A 411 -4.10 8.28 1.22
CA GLU A 411 -5.42 8.30 1.86
C GLU A 411 -5.37 7.78 3.29
N LYS A 412 -4.69 6.66 3.50
CA LYS A 412 -4.49 6.07 4.82
C LYS A 412 -3.80 7.05 5.77
N ALA A 413 -2.76 7.73 5.31
CA ALA A 413 -2.07 8.72 6.11
C ALA A 413 -2.94 9.96 6.40
N ILE A 414 -3.72 10.43 5.41
CA ILE A 414 -4.64 11.56 5.58
C ILE A 414 -5.73 11.23 6.61
N LYS A 415 -6.32 10.05 6.56
CA LYS A 415 -7.39 9.60 7.46
C LYS A 415 -6.95 9.49 8.93
N THR A 416 -5.65 9.46 9.22
CA THR A 416 -5.16 9.54 10.62
C THR A 416 -5.21 10.96 11.18
N HIS A 417 -5.59 11.97 10.39
CA HIS A 417 -5.76 13.33 10.88
C HIS A 417 -7.06 13.45 11.69
N PRO A 418 -7.07 14.04 12.91
CA PRO A 418 -8.24 14.07 13.79
C PRO A 418 -9.51 14.67 13.15
N TYR A 419 -9.33 15.68 12.31
CA TYR A 419 -10.45 16.39 11.66
C TYR A 419 -10.94 15.72 10.37
N VAL A 420 -10.24 14.72 9.85
CA VAL A 420 -10.62 14.06 8.59
C VAL A 420 -11.52 12.86 8.89
N LYS A 421 -12.71 12.88 8.30
CA LYS A 421 -13.66 11.77 8.33
C LYS A 421 -13.38 10.78 7.20
N GLU A 422 -13.22 11.30 5.96
CA GLU A 422 -13.00 10.51 4.76
C GLU A 422 -12.02 11.25 3.84
N ALA A 423 -11.29 10.50 3.01
CA ALA A 423 -10.36 11.05 2.05
C ALA A 423 -10.26 10.19 0.80
N ALA A 424 -10.15 10.84 -0.36
CA ALA A 424 -9.78 10.19 -1.61
C ALA A 424 -8.65 10.97 -2.29
N VAL A 425 -7.68 10.23 -2.81
CA VAL A 425 -6.53 10.79 -3.54
C VAL A 425 -6.67 10.43 -5.02
N PHE A 426 -6.42 11.39 -5.87
CA PHE A 426 -6.65 11.28 -7.31
C PHE A 426 -5.55 11.94 -8.13
N PRO A 427 -5.31 11.44 -9.35
CA PRO A 427 -4.43 12.11 -10.30
C PRO A 427 -5.08 13.37 -10.86
N TYR A 428 -4.31 14.44 -11.00
CA TYR A 428 -4.72 15.60 -11.77
C TYR A 428 -3.54 16.13 -12.61
N PRO A 429 -3.83 16.76 -13.79
CA PRO A 429 -2.77 17.30 -14.64
C PRO A 429 -2.14 18.53 -14.00
N GLY A 430 -0.83 18.49 -13.78
CA GLY A 430 -0.06 19.69 -13.44
C GLY A 430 0.01 20.66 -14.61
N ARG A 431 0.51 21.88 -14.36
CA ARG A 431 0.63 22.94 -15.38
C ARG A 431 1.52 22.55 -16.57
N ASP A 432 2.37 21.57 -16.40
CA ASP A 432 3.36 21.04 -17.33
C ASP A 432 2.96 19.71 -17.96
N GLY A 433 1.71 19.27 -17.74
CA GLY A 433 1.22 17.98 -18.22
C GLY A 433 1.74 16.78 -17.41
N VAL A 434 2.52 17.00 -16.35
CA VAL A 434 2.94 15.94 -15.43
C VAL A 434 1.80 15.64 -14.46
N GLU A 435 1.54 14.36 -14.23
CA GLU A 435 0.52 13.90 -13.31
C GLU A 435 0.91 14.23 -11.86
N ASN A 436 0.00 14.81 -11.08
CA ASN A 436 0.18 15.15 -9.68
C ASN A 436 -0.88 14.49 -8.81
N ALA A 437 -0.61 14.39 -7.50
CA ALA A 437 -1.57 13.89 -6.53
C ALA A 437 -2.39 15.03 -5.95
N GLY A 438 -3.71 15.00 -6.15
CA GLY A 438 -4.71 15.80 -5.44
C GLY A 438 -5.41 14.97 -4.38
N ALA A 439 -5.99 15.62 -3.38
CA ALA A 439 -6.82 14.99 -2.37
C ALA A 439 -8.16 15.71 -2.25
N VAL A 440 -9.23 14.97 -2.01
CA VAL A 440 -10.51 15.48 -1.49
C VAL A 440 -10.73 14.87 -0.11
N ILE A 441 -11.17 15.66 0.83
CA ILE A 441 -11.46 15.25 2.20
C ILE A 441 -12.88 15.65 2.59
N ILE A 442 -13.48 14.82 3.43
CA ILE A 442 -14.67 15.15 4.20
C ILE A 442 -14.18 15.40 5.63
N LEU A 443 -14.53 16.54 6.20
CA LEU A 443 -14.17 16.88 7.57
C LEU A 443 -15.24 16.37 8.56
N ARG A 444 -14.80 16.03 9.75
CA ARG A 444 -15.70 15.78 10.90
C ARG A 444 -16.17 17.09 11.47
N ASP A 445 -15.24 18.04 11.58
CA ASP A 445 -15.46 19.37 12.14
C ASP A 445 -14.33 20.33 11.72
N GLY A 446 -14.59 21.62 11.72
CA GLY A 446 -13.57 22.65 11.52
C GLY A 446 -13.17 22.91 10.06
N VAL A 447 -12.00 23.48 9.87
CA VAL A 447 -11.39 23.82 8.57
C VAL A 447 -9.96 23.26 8.56
N LEU A 448 -9.56 22.65 7.46
CA LEU A 448 -8.21 22.12 7.27
C LEU A 448 -7.61 22.66 5.97
N GLU A 449 -6.53 23.42 6.09
CA GLU A 449 -5.79 23.93 4.93
C GLU A 449 -4.76 22.90 4.41
N LEU A 450 -4.41 23.02 3.12
CA LEU A 450 -3.40 22.16 2.50
C LEU A 450 -2.06 22.27 3.24
N SER A 451 -1.70 23.47 3.71
CA SER A 451 -0.46 23.71 4.47
C SER A 451 -0.41 22.90 5.76
N ASP A 452 -1.51 22.83 6.48
CA ASP A 452 -1.60 22.13 7.76
C ASP A 452 -1.70 20.61 7.57
N LEU A 453 -2.44 20.18 6.56
CA LEU A 453 -2.42 18.79 6.15
C LEU A 453 -1.00 18.32 5.79
N ARG A 454 -0.24 19.10 5.04
CA ARG A 454 1.16 18.79 4.70
C ARG A 454 2.08 18.75 5.92
N LYS A 455 1.92 19.69 6.88
CA LYS A 455 2.65 19.66 8.16
C LYS A 455 2.35 18.39 8.93
N PHE A 456 1.08 17.99 9.00
CA PHE A 456 0.66 16.76 9.65
C PHE A 456 1.24 15.51 8.98
N LEU A 457 1.25 15.45 7.64
CA LEU A 457 1.76 14.33 6.87
C LEU A 457 3.30 14.24 6.87
N LYS A 458 3.98 15.31 7.29
CA LYS A 458 5.45 15.33 7.36
C LYS A 458 5.98 14.26 8.30
N GLY A 459 6.90 13.44 7.79
CA GLY A 459 7.47 12.29 8.52
C GLY A 459 6.57 11.04 8.55
N ARG A 460 5.32 11.12 8.07
CA ARG A 460 4.39 9.97 7.95
C ARG A 460 4.44 9.35 6.56
N ILE A 461 4.54 10.18 5.52
CA ILE A 461 4.74 9.76 4.13
C ILE A 461 5.92 10.49 3.52
N SER A 462 6.45 9.95 2.43
CA SER A 462 7.56 10.58 1.69
C SER A 462 7.12 11.91 1.07
N PRO A 463 8.00 12.94 1.02
CA PRO A 463 7.63 14.27 0.53
C PRO A 463 7.03 14.28 -0.88
N TYR A 464 7.52 13.43 -1.79
CA TYR A 464 7.01 13.34 -3.15
C TYR A 464 5.57 12.76 -3.25
N LYS A 465 5.09 12.10 -2.19
CA LYS A 465 3.73 11.54 -2.11
C LYS A 465 2.71 12.55 -1.59
N MET A 466 3.16 13.69 -1.06
CA MET A 466 2.25 14.68 -0.49
C MET A 466 1.31 15.27 -1.54
N PRO A 467 0.01 15.41 -1.23
CA PRO A 467 -0.93 16.09 -2.09
C PRO A 467 -0.51 17.53 -2.38
N SER A 468 -0.66 17.95 -3.64
CA SER A 468 -0.40 19.31 -4.08
C SER A 468 -1.67 20.13 -4.32
N LEU A 469 -2.82 19.49 -4.18
CA LEU A 469 -4.14 20.09 -4.30
C LEU A 469 -5.05 19.46 -3.24
N LEU A 470 -5.90 20.27 -2.58
CA LEU A 470 -6.84 19.82 -1.57
C LEU A 470 -8.22 20.40 -1.84
N PHE A 471 -9.23 19.53 -1.84
CA PHE A 471 -10.64 19.89 -1.83
C PHE A 471 -11.24 19.51 -0.49
N CYS A 472 -12.17 20.34 0.02
CA CYS A 472 -13.11 19.96 1.08
C CYS A 472 -14.47 19.83 0.46
N ALA A 473 -15.13 18.71 0.69
CA ALA A 473 -16.47 18.43 0.17
C ALA A 473 -17.32 17.75 1.25
N ASP A 474 -18.62 17.87 1.13
CA ASP A 474 -19.57 17.19 2.02
C ASP A 474 -19.69 15.70 1.65
N GLU A 475 -19.46 15.38 0.38
CA GLU A 475 -19.45 14.00 -0.14
C GLU A 475 -18.36 13.81 -1.20
N ILE A 476 -17.89 12.57 -1.32
CA ILE A 476 -16.96 12.15 -2.38
C ILE A 476 -17.76 11.44 -3.47
N PRO A 477 -17.70 11.90 -4.74
CA PRO A 477 -18.40 11.25 -5.84
C PRO A 477 -18.04 9.78 -5.98
N VAL A 478 -19.04 8.91 -5.99
CA VAL A 478 -18.89 7.47 -6.17
C VAL A 478 -19.72 6.99 -7.37
N SER A 479 -19.34 5.88 -7.97
CA SER A 479 -20.12 5.19 -8.98
C SER A 479 -21.36 4.52 -8.37
N GLU A 480 -22.31 4.04 -9.18
CA GLU A 480 -23.46 3.24 -8.75
C GLU A 480 -23.08 2.02 -7.88
N SER A 481 -21.86 1.51 -8.05
CA SER A 481 -21.34 0.42 -7.23
C SER A 481 -20.70 0.87 -5.91
N GLY A 482 -20.78 2.17 -5.58
CA GLY A 482 -20.17 2.74 -4.37
C GLY A 482 -18.64 2.86 -4.43
N LYS A 483 -18.02 2.77 -5.62
CA LYS A 483 -16.57 2.88 -5.80
C LYS A 483 -16.18 4.25 -6.33
N ILE A 484 -15.06 4.77 -5.83
CA ILE A 484 -14.47 6.02 -6.30
C ILE A 484 -13.76 5.79 -7.64
N ASN A 485 -14.14 6.54 -8.67
CA ASN A 485 -13.40 6.59 -9.92
C ASN A 485 -12.35 7.71 -9.85
N ARG A 486 -11.14 7.37 -9.42
CA ARG A 486 -10.06 8.36 -9.21
C ARG A 486 -9.66 9.12 -10.46
N LYS A 487 -9.75 8.50 -11.65
CA LYS A 487 -9.38 9.15 -12.92
C LYS A 487 -10.30 10.30 -13.31
N THR A 488 -11.58 10.19 -12.97
CA THR A 488 -12.58 11.21 -13.28
C THR A 488 -12.91 12.11 -12.09
N LEU A 489 -12.40 11.79 -10.90
CA LEU A 489 -12.74 12.47 -9.66
C LEU A 489 -12.43 13.97 -9.69
N TYR A 490 -11.28 14.36 -10.26
CA TYR A 490 -10.92 15.77 -10.43
C TYR A 490 -11.98 16.55 -11.22
N LYS A 491 -12.39 16.02 -12.38
CA LYS A 491 -13.44 16.63 -13.20
C LYS A 491 -14.81 16.62 -12.51
N ALA A 492 -15.13 15.55 -11.78
CA ALA A 492 -16.37 15.48 -11.03
C ALA A 492 -16.45 16.57 -9.95
N LEU A 493 -15.37 16.81 -9.22
CA LEU A 493 -15.29 17.88 -8.22
C LEU A 493 -15.40 19.28 -8.86
N GLU A 494 -14.78 19.49 -10.02
CA GLU A 494 -14.95 20.74 -10.77
C GLU A 494 -16.40 20.96 -11.22
N ASN A 495 -17.07 19.92 -11.71
CA ASN A 495 -18.48 19.99 -12.13
C ASN A 495 -19.44 20.27 -10.95
N MET A 496 -19.10 19.78 -9.76
CA MET A 496 -19.83 20.06 -8.51
C MET A 496 -19.53 21.47 -7.95
N ASN A 497 -18.74 22.29 -8.65
CA ASN A 497 -18.28 23.61 -8.21
C ASN A 497 -17.57 23.61 -6.85
N VAL A 498 -17.00 22.47 -6.43
CA VAL A 498 -16.18 22.39 -5.22
C VAL A 498 -14.88 23.14 -5.48
N LYS A 499 -14.65 24.21 -4.72
CA LYS A 499 -13.42 25.00 -4.86
C LYS A 499 -12.29 24.34 -4.07
N PRO A 500 -11.06 24.30 -4.61
CA PRO A 500 -9.89 23.86 -3.81
C PRO A 500 -9.72 24.78 -2.60
N VAL A 501 -9.45 24.17 -1.44
CA VAL A 501 -9.28 24.88 -0.15
C VAL A 501 -8.03 25.75 -0.13
N SER A 502 -7.10 25.51 -1.01
CA SER A 502 -5.99 26.43 -1.26
C SER A 502 -5.40 26.23 -2.67
N LYS A 503 -5.79 27.07 -3.59
CA LYS A 503 -4.72 27.79 -4.29
C LYS A 503 -4.23 28.81 -3.28
N GLU A 504 -2.99 28.73 -2.80
CA GLU A 504 -2.33 29.89 -2.22
C GLU A 504 -2.75 31.08 -3.06
N ASN A 505 -3.49 32.01 -2.42
CA ASN A 505 -3.97 33.20 -3.09
C ASN A 505 -2.75 33.97 -3.60
N SER A 506 -2.36 33.68 -4.84
CA SER A 506 -1.28 34.37 -5.53
C SER A 506 -1.64 35.81 -5.92
N ASN A 507 -2.81 36.31 -5.48
CA ASN A 507 -3.30 37.63 -5.85
C ASN A 507 -3.01 38.74 -4.81
N ASN A 508 -2.48 38.41 -3.62
CA ASN A 508 -2.06 39.40 -2.63
C ASN A 508 -0.58 39.30 -2.27
N ALA A 509 0.29 38.92 -3.20
CA ALA A 509 1.71 39.10 -3.02
C ALA A 509 2.08 40.52 -3.53
N GLU A 510 2.02 41.49 -2.60
CA GLU A 510 2.72 42.74 -2.73
C GLU A 510 4.02 42.56 -3.48
N HIS A 511 4.32 43.53 -4.33
CA HIS A 511 5.62 43.77 -5.00
C HIS A 511 6.73 43.97 -3.96
N ARG A 512 7.09 42.95 -3.15
CA ARG A 512 8.35 42.95 -2.42
C ARG A 512 9.47 42.82 -3.45
N LYS A 513 10.30 43.86 -3.54
CA LYS A 513 11.55 43.87 -4.34
C LYS A 513 12.37 42.64 -3.93
N MET A 514 12.45 41.64 -4.81
CA MET A 514 13.31 40.48 -4.59
C MET A 514 14.76 40.89 -4.42
N SER A 515 15.43 40.29 -3.44
CA SER A 515 16.88 40.48 -3.24
C SER A 515 17.68 39.96 -4.46
N LYS A 516 18.94 40.36 -4.59
CA LYS A 516 19.82 39.81 -5.66
C LYS A 516 19.96 38.31 -5.55
N GLU A 517 20.05 37.76 -4.34
CA GLU A 517 20.17 36.34 -4.04
C GLU A 517 18.89 35.60 -4.43
N GLN A 518 17.72 36.09 -4.09
CA GLN A 518 16.42 35.53 -4.45
C GLN A 518 16.24 35.44 -5.96
N LYS A 519 16.60 36.47 -6.70
CA LYS A 519 16.57 36.48 -8.18
C LYS A 519 17.49 35.41 -8.77
N ILE A 520 18.66 35.19 -8.17
CA ILE A 520 19.61 34.17 -8.59
C ILE A 520 19.02 32.77 -8.33
N ILE A 521 18.43 32.53 -7.15
CA ILE A 521 17.83 31.26 -6.81
C ILE A 521 16.64 30.95 -7.71
N CYS A 522 15.73 31.90 -7.95
CA CYS A 522 14.62 31.76 -8.89
C CYS A 522 15.09 31.35 -10.29
N ARG A 523 16.21 31.95 -10.74
CA ARG A 523 16.82 31.62 -12.04
C ARG A 523 17.44 30.22 -12.05
N ILE A 524 18.08 29.78 -10.95
CA ILE A 524 18.66 28.45 -10.83
C ILE A 524 17.52 27.39 -10.87
N LEU A 525 16.46 27.62 -10.12
CA LEU A 525 15.28 26.75 -10.12
C LEU A 525 14.61 26.72 -11.51
N GLY A 526 14.39 27.89 -12.12
CA GLY A 526 13.81 28.01 -13.45
C GLY A 526 14.62 27.29 -14.53
N ASN A 527 15.94 27.46 -14.53
CA ASN A 527 16.83 26.80 -15.50
C ASN A 527 16.80 25.27 -15.36
N ALA A 528 16.81 24.77 -14.12
CA ALA A 528 16.73 23.33 -13.87
C ALA A 528 15.40 22.71 -14.33
N LEU A 529 14.32 23.48 -14.30
CA LEU A 529 12.97 23.09 -14.70
C LEU A 529 12.63 23.51 -16.15
N LYS A 530 13.59 24.05 -16.90
CA LYS A 530 13.40 24.58 -18.27
C LYS A 530 12.26 25.62 -18.36
N LYS A 531 12.07 26.43 -17.32
CA LYS A 531 11.07 27.51 -17.23
C LYS A 531 11.74 28.87 -17.27
N LYS A 532 11.11 29.89 -17.90
CA LYS A 532 11.69 31.23 -18.06
C LYS A 532 11.97 31.94 -16.73
N ALA A 533 11.14 31.79 -15.72
CA ALA A 533 11.37 32.22 -14.34
C ALA A 533 10.36 31.57 -13.38
N LEU A 534 10.80 31.26 -12.18
CA LEU A 534 9.91 30.92 -11.06
C LEU A 534 9.71 32.19 -10.19
N ARG A 535 8.54 32.28 -9.55
CA ARG A 535 8.25 33.31 -8.58
C ARG A 535 8.95 32.98 -7.25
N LEU A 536 9.07 33.97 -6.35
CA LEU A 536 9.77 33.84 -5.08
C LEU A 536 9.26 32.66 -4.23
N ARG A 537 7.97 32.38 -4.25
CA ARG A 537 7.31 31.35 -3.44
C ARG A 537 6.90 30.10 -4.22
N ASP A 538 7.19 30.05 -5.53
CA ASP A 538 6.90 28.84 -6.30
C ASP A 538 7.71 27.67 -5.73
N ASN A 539 7.00 26.59 -5.33
CA ASN A 539 7.63 25.39 -4.79
C ASN A 539 8.27 24.59 -5.93
N PHE A 540 9.46 24.06 -5.69
CA PHE A 540 10.24 23.31 -6.68
C PHE A 540 9.50 22.08 -7.20
N LEU A 541 8.90 21.27 -6.30
CA LEU A 541 8.14 20.07 -6.68
C LEU A 541 6.87 20.43 -7.44
N ASP A 542 6.10 21.41 -6.94
CA ASP A 542 4.85 21.85 -7.58
C ASP A 542 5.10 22.49 -8.96
N SER A 543 6.32 22.94 -9.16
CA SER A 543 6.80 23.47 -10.44
C SER A 543 7.35 22.40 -11.40
N GLY A 544 7.20 21.11 -11.09
CA GLY A 544 7.65 20.01 -11.94
C GLY A 544 9.07 19.51 -11.64
N GLY A 545 9.58 19.80 -10.43
CA GLY A 545 10.89 19.32 -10.00
C GLY A 545 10.87 17.81 -9.70
N ASP A 546 11.90 17.13 -10.15
CA ASP A 546 12.15 15.71 -9.90
C ASP A 546 13.52 15.47 -9.23
N SER A 547 13.86 14.23 -8.94
CA SER A 547 15.13 13.88 -8.30
C SER A 547 16.35 14.27 -9.12
N LEU A 548 16.25 14.26 -10.45
CA LEU A 548 17.34 14.60 -11.34
C LEU A 548 17.57 16.12 -11.40
N SER A 549 16.51 16.89 -11.62
CA SER A 549 16.56 18.36 -11.60
C SER A 549 16.90 18.89 -10.22
N GLY A 550 16.45 18.23 -9.15
CA GLY A 550 16.81 18.54 -7.77
C GLY A 550 18.30 18.39 -7.49
N ALA A 551 18.92 17.31 -7.97
CA ALA A 551 20.38 17.13 -7.86
C ALA A 551 21.16 18.23 -8.59
N VAL A 552 20.68 18.67 -9.75
CA VAL A 552 21.26 19.80 -10.49
C VAL A 552 21.14 21.10 -9.68
N VAL A 553 19.95 21.42 -9.18
CA VAL A 553 19.69 22.60 -8.34
C VAL A 553 20.63 22.65 -7.13
N LEU A 554 20.69 21.56 -6.36
CA LEU A 554 21.52 21.46 -5.16
C LEU A 554 23.02 21.66 -5.49
N SER A 555 23.48 21.05 -6.60
CA SER A 555 24.87 21.20 -7.05
C SER A 555 25.20 22.64 -7.47
N VAL A 556 24.28 23.32 -8.17
CA VAL A 556 24.47 24.70 -8.61
C VAL A 556 24.41 25.67 -7.41
N LEU A 557 23.49 25.46 -6.45
CA LEU A 557 23.41 26.25 -5.21
C LEU A 557 24.67 26.10 -4.37
N GLU A 558 25.16 24.86 -4.20
CA GLU A 558 26.42 24.60 -3.47
C GLU A 558 27.62 25.29 -4.13
N ARG A 559 27.70 25.22 -5.46
CA ARG A 559 28.79 25.90 -6.23
C ARG A 559 28.71 27.41 -6.14
N ARG A 560 27.49 27.99 -6.16
CA ARG A 560 27.28 29.44 -6.20
C ARG A 560 27.42 30.10 -4.86
N PHE A 561 26.87 29.47 -3.80
CA PHE A 561 26.80 30.07 -2.46
C PHE A 561 27.81 29.47 -1.48
N GLY A 562 28.51 28.39 -1.86
CA GLY A 562 29.44 27.67 -0.98
C GLY A 562 28.76 26.95 0.18
N ILE A 563 27.44 26.77 0.12
CA ILE A 563 26.60 26.18 1.15
C ILE A 563 25.87 25.00 0.54
N ARG A 564 25.99 23.85 1.20
CA ARG A 564 25.25 22.64 0.81
C ARG A 564 23.85 22.71 1.41
N VAL A 565 22.85 22.82 0.54
CA VAL A 565 21.44 22.74 0.92
C VAL A 565 21.06 21.27 1.06
N PRO A 566 20.45 20.85 2.19
CA PRO A 566 19.94 19.48 2.36
C PRO A 566 18.83 19.18 1.35
N VAL A 567 18.81 17.93 0.90
CA VAL A 567 17.84 17.44 -0.11
C VAL A 567 16.40 17.67 0.34
N ASN A 568 16.13 17.43 1.63
CA ASN A 568 14.79 17.60 2.19
C ASN A 568 14.30 19.06 2.13
N ILE A 569 15.15 20.08 2.27
CA ILE A 569 14.74 21.48 2.18
C ILE A 569 14.25 21.82 0.78
N LEU A 570 14.91 21.30 -0.25
CA LEU A 570 14.48 21.50 -1.64
C LEU A 570 13.17 20.79 -1.93
N PHE A 571 13.00 19.56 -1.44
CA PHE A 571 11.84 18.72 -1.77
C PHE A 571 10.65 18.93 -0.81
N GLU A 572 10.85 19.43 0.40
CA GLU A 572 9.75 19.71 1.33
C GLU A 572 9.13 21.12 1.15
N SER A 573 9.97 22.11 0.90
CA SER A 573 9.56 23.53 0.89
C SER A 573 10.36 24.37 -0.11
N GLY A 574 10.91 23.78 -1.15
CA GLY A 574 11.92 24.33 -2.04
C GLY A 574 11.47 25.53 -2.89
N SER A 575 11.00 26.61 -2.26
CA SER A 575 10.84 27.89 -2.92
C SER A 575 12.12 28.72 -2.84
N ALA A 576 12.25 29.72 -3.70
CA ALA A 576 13.40 30.61 -3.65
C ALA A 576 13.51 31.39 -2.34
N GLU A 577 12.39 31.67 -1.68
CA GLU A 577 12.33 32.32 -0.36
C GLU A 577 12.96 31.44 0.72
N VAL A 578 12.50 30.19 0.83
CA VAL A 578 12.99 29.23 1.82
C VAL A 578 14.46 28.88 1.61
N LEU A 579 14.90 28.73 0.36
CA LEU A 579 16.29 28.45 0.02
C LEU A 579 17.20 29.65 0.35
N ASP A 580 16.74 30.87 0.11
CA ASP A 580 17.46 32.09 0.46
C ASP A 580 17.60 32.24 1.98
N ASP A 581 16.53 32.04 2.72
CA ASP A 581 16.55 32.11 4.19
C ASP A 581 17.46 31.02 4.78
N TYR A 582 17.42 29.79 4.25
CA TYR A 582 18.34 28.75 4.67
C TYR A 582 19.82 29.17 4.42
N ILE A 583 20.11 29.69 3.22
CA ILE A 583 21.45 30.09 2.83
C ILE A 583 21.93 31.26 3.72
N LYS A 584 21.06 32.23 4.01
CA LYS A 584 21.38 33.39 4.91
C LYS A 584 21.66 32.94 6.34
N ASN A 585 20.84 32.04 6.87
CA ASN A 585 21.03 31.49 8.21
C ASN A 585 22.34 30.70 8.31
N GLN A 586 22.69 29.91 7.29
CA GLN A 586 23.99 29.24 7.26
C GLN A 586 25.18 30.20 7.13
N LYS A 587 25.00 31.34 6.49
CA LYS A 587 26.02 32.39 6.43
C LYS A 587 26.19 33.15 7.78
N ARG A 588 25.10 33.40 8.51
CA ARG A 588 25.11 34.00 9.85
C ARG A 588 25.74 33.08 10.88
N ASN A 589 25.55 31.77 10.77
CA ASN A 589 26.09 30.77 11.69
C ASN A 589 27.56 30.39 11.38
N LYS A 590 28.40 31.31 10.91
CA LYS A 590 29.83 31.09 10.64
C LYS A 590 30.65 30.67 11.87
N HIS A 591 30.09 30.70 13.08
CA HIS A 591 30.74 30.31 14.33
C HIS A 591 30.32 28.88 14.80
N GLN A 592 29.41 28.18 14.11
CA GLN A 592 29.08 26.79 14.46
C GLN A 592 30.14 25.84 13.91
N SER A 593 30.50 24.83 14.71
CA SER A 593 31.40 23.75 14.31
C SER A 593 31.10 23.18 12.96
N ARG A 594 32.16 23.00 12.15
CA ARG A 594 32.05 22.34 10.85
C ARG A 594 32.12 20.80 10.93
N LEU A 595 32.55 20.25 12.07
CA LEU A 595 32.76 18.83 12.32
C LEU A 595 31.69 18.25 13.23
N LEU A 596 31.32 18.90 14.32
CA LEU A 596 30.27 18.47 15.25
C LEU A 596 28.97 19.23 14.91
N VAL A 597 27.91 18.52 14.56
CA VAL A 597 26.64 19.09 14.13
C VAL A 597 25.47 18.60 14.98
N PRO A 598 24.47 19.43 15.28
CA PRO A 598 23.31 19.00 16.02
C PRO A 598 22.42 18.13 15.13
N VAL A 599 21.98 17.01 15.67
CA VAL A 599 20.92 16.14 15.11
C VAL A 599 19.60 16.42 15.84
N LYS A 600 19.69 16.68 17.16
CA LYS A 600 18.63 17.16 18.03
C LYS A 600 19.24 18.19 18.98
N SER A 601 18.72 19.42 18.95
CA SER A 601 19.29 20.55 19.71
C SER A 601 18.59 20.79 21.05
N SER A 602 17.40 20.19 21.27
CA SER A 602 16.60 20.37 22.48
C SER A 602 17.22 19.63 23.66
N GLY A 603 17.13 20.25 24.84
CA GLY A 603 17.51 19.66 26.10
C GLY A 603 18.68 20.38 26.80
N ASN A 604 18.79 20.16 28.11
CA ASN A 604 19.74 20.83 29.01
C ASN A 604 20.83 19.89 29.54
N LYS A 605 20.66 18.58 29.36
CA LYS A 605 21.63 17.58 29.81
C LYS A 605 22.84 17.52 28.86
N LYS A 606 23.94 16.93 29.33
CA LYS A 606 25.12 16.66 28.49
C LYS A 606 24.73 15.82 27.25
N PRO A 607 25.20 16.18 26.05
CA PRO A 607 24.74 15.57 24.82
C PRO A 607 25.28 14.16 24.60
N LEU A 608 24.51 13.34 23.84
CA LEU A 608 25.03 12.12 23.21
C LEU A 608 25.82 12.52 21.96
N ILE A 609 27.11 12.20 21.90
CA ILE A 609 27.99 12.46 20.77
C ILE A 609 28.11 11.21 19.91
N CYS A 610 27.53 11.26 18.72
CA CYS A 610 27.51 10.15 17.77
C CYS A 610 28.65 10.29 16.74
N VAL A 611 29.46 9.26 16.58
CA VAL A 611 30.56 9.25 15.61
C VAL A 611 30.06 8.61 14.31
N HIS A 612 30.19 9.32 13.19
CA HIS A 612 29.72 8.89 11.88
C HIS A 612 30.18 7.48 11.51
N SER A 613 29.35 6.72 10.81
CA SER A 613 29.71 5.44 10.20
C SER A 613 30.66 5.61 9.00
N GLY A 614 30.93 4.55 8.28
CA GLY A 614 31.77 4.57 7.09
C GLY A 614 31.31 5.51 5.96
N THR A 615 30.05 6.01 6.00
CA THR A 615 29.54 7.02 5.06
C THR A 615 30.07 8.43 5.33
N GLY A 616 30.56 8.69 6.54
CA GLY A 616 31.03 10.01 6.96
C GLY A 616 29.91 11.02 7.22
N ASP A 617 28.66 10.59 7.34
CA ASP A 617 27.48 11.48 7.44
C ASP A 617 26.84 11.41 8.85
N ALA A 618 26.43 12.57 9.35
CA ALA A 618 25.76 12.71 10.64
C ALA A 618 24.28 12.29 10.62
N VAL A 619 23.62 12.36 9.45
CA VAL A 619 22.18 12.07 9.31
C VAL A 619 21.81 10.63 9.66
N THR A 620 22.79 9.74 9.67
CA THR A 620 22.62 8.33 10.04
C THR A 620 21.98 8.16 11.43
N TYR A 621 22.18 9.09 12.35
CA TYR A 621 21.69 9.03 13.73
C TYR A 621 20.35 9.73 13.99
N ARG A 622 19.62 10.13 12.92
CA ARG A 622 18.33 10.80 13.05
C ARG A 622 17.27 10.01 13.83
N HIS A 623 17.29 8.67 13.71
CA HIS A 623 16.35 7.82 14.44
C HIS A 623 16.73 7.68 15.90
N ILE A 624 18.01 7.56 16.24
CA ILE A 624 18.50 7.64 17.62
C ILE A 624 18.06 8.96 18.25
N ALA A 625 18.33 10.09 17.57
CA ALA A 625 17.96 11.41 18.04
C ALA A 625 16.44 11.60 18.24
N LYS A 626 15.61 10.95 17.41
CA LYS A 626 14.14 11.00 17.50
C LYS A 626 13.62 10.35 18.78
N TYR A 627 14.27 9.27 19.24
CA TYR A 627 13.81 8.47 20.37
C TYR A 627 14.56 8.72 21.66
N MET A 628 15.61 9.56 21.65
CA MET A 628 16.25 10.03 22.87
C MET A 628 15.32 10.96 23.68
N PRO A 629 15.37 10.95 25.03
CA PRO A 629 14.59 11.85 25.90
C PRO A 629 14.67 13.31 25.48
N GLU A 630 13.58 14.07 25.66
CA GLU A 630 13.49 15.47 25.19
C GLU A 630 14.55 16.38 25.78
N ASP A 631 14.97 16.14 27.01
CA ASP A 631 15.96 16.90 27.75
C ASP A 631 17.41 16.58 27.36
N ARG A 632 17.65 15.59 26.48
CA ARG A 632 18.99 15.14 26.06
C ARG A 632 19.28 15.50 24.61
N PRO A 633 20.18 16.44 24.33
CA PRO A 633 20.65 16.77 22.99
C PRO A 633 21.40 15.60 22.34
N VAL A 634 21.35 15.52 21.01
CA VAL A 634 22.14 14.56 20.21
C VAL A 634 22.97 15.32 19.19
N MET A 635 24.28 15.19 19.31
CA MET A 635 25.25 15.76 18.41
C MET A 635 25.89 14.68 17.58
N ALA A 636 26.25 14.93 16.33
CA ALA A 636 26.95 13.96 15.50
C ALA A 636 28.19 14.56 14.84
N LEU A 637 29.27 13.83 14.91
CA LEU A 637 30.48 14.13 14.14
C LEU A 637 30.26 13.75 12.68
N ARG A 638 30.65 14.62 11.76
CA ARG A 638 30.63 14.37 10.31
C ARG A 638 32.05 14.48 9.74
N PHE A 639 32.34 13.64 8.77
CA PHE A 639 33.60 13.70 8.07
C PHE A 639 33.60 14.83 7.05
N ASN A 640 34.50 15.79 7.22
CA ASN A 640 34.73 16.89 6.28
C ASN A 640 36.24 17.19 6.20
N MET A 641 36.87 16.68 5.15
CA MET A 641 38.33 16.77 4.96
C MET A 641 38.88 18.20 5.01
N LYS A 642 38.11 19.17 4.48
CA LYS A 642 38.53 20.61 4.54
C LYS A 642 38.39 21.20 5.93
N ALA A 643 37.43 20.73 6.72
CA ALA A 643 37.17 21.25 8.05
C ALA A 643 38.09 20.62 9.11
N THR A 644 38.60 19.41 8.87
CA THR A 644 39.55 18.77 9.79
C THR A 644 40.94 19.45 9.77
N GLY A 645 41.26 20.22 8.76
CA GLY A 645 42.60 20.80 8.60
C GLY A 645 43.72 19.77 8.36
N LEU A 646 43.35 18.49 8.21
CA LEU A 646 44.33 17.42 8.12
C LEU A 646 45.00 17.32 6.75
N GLU A 647 46.31 17.12 6.79
CA GLU A 647 47.09 16.78 5.59
C GLU A 647 47.04 15.27 5.28
N HIS A 648 47.36 14.93 4.07
CA HIS A 648 47.41 13.52 3.66
C HIS A 648 48.74 12.86 4.07
N PRO A 649 48.71 11.56 4.42
CA PRO A 649 47.58 10.62 4.37
C PRO A 649 46.66 10.71 5.59
N LEU A 650 45.35 10.51 5.37
CA LEU A 650 44.35 10.42 6.43
C LEU A 650 44.61 9.19 7.27
N THR A 651 44.73 9.37 8.59
CA THR A 651 44.82 8.29 9.59
C THR A 651 43.71 8.45 10.63
N PHE A 652 43.32 7.34 11.24
CA PHE A 652 42.32 7.40 12.34
C PHE A 652 42.85 8.21 13.55
N PRO A 653 44.12 8.08 14.01
CA PRO A 653 44.62 8.91 15.09
C PRO A 653 44.53 10.41 14.82
N ASN A 654 44.93 10.87 13.63
CA ASN A 654 44.84 12.30 13.29
C ASN A 654 43.40 12.78 13.20
N LEU A 655 42.51 11.96 12.64
CA LEU A 655 41.08 12.28 12.54
C LEU A 655 40.43 12.36 13.94
N ALA A 656 40.76 11.40 14.82
CA ALA A 656 40.25 11.38 16.20
C ALA A 656 40.73 12.60 17.00
N ARG A 657 41.99 12.99 16.87
CA ARG A 657 42.51 14.22 17.50
C ARG A 657 41.74 15.46 17.09
N ALA A 658 41.53 15.65 15.79
CA ALA A 658 40.73 16.76 15.28
C ALA A 658 39.28 16.72 15.79
N TYR A 659 38.72 15.58 16.03
CA TYR A 659 37.38 15.43 16.63
C TYR A 659 37.40 15.73 18.14
N CYS A 660 38.41 15.28 18.87
CA CYS A 660 38.59 15.62 20.30
C CYS A 660 38.73 17.13 20.50
N GLU A 661 39.54 17.81 19.68
CA GLU A 661 39.69 19.26 19.70
C GLU A 661 38.35 19.98 19.47
N GLU A 662 37.58 19.52 18.50
CA GLU A 662 36.27 20.12 18.18
C GLU A 662 35.22 19.83 19.26
N ILE A 663 35.23 18.65 19.89
CA ILE A 663 34.35 18.29 21.01
C ILE A 663 34.69 19.22 22.20
N LYS A 664 35.96 19.30 22.60
CA LYS A 664 36.41 20.12 23.74
C LYS A 664 36.15 21.63 23.52
N LYS A 665 36.22 22.08 22.28
CA LYS A 665 35.90 23.50 21.95
C LYS A 665 34.44 23.86 22.20
N ILE A 666 33.50 22.92 22.02
CA ILE A 666 32.07 23.16 22.18
C ILE A 666 31.58 22.71 23.55
N TYR A 667 32.10 21.62 24.03
CA TYR A 667 31.84 21.03 25.33
C TYR A 667 33.16 20.85 26.09
N PRO A 668 33.66 21.90 26.79
CA PRO A 668 34.98 21.87 27.45
C PRO A 668 35.05 20.88 28.61
N GLU A 669 33.92 20.56 29.23
CA GLU A 669 33.85 19.70 30.42
C GLU A 669 33.00 18.44 30.16
N GLY A 670 33.51 17.28 30.64
CA GLY A 670 32.80 16.00 30.70
C GLY A 670 31.68 15.99 31.76
N PRO A 671 31.08 14.84 32.04
CA PRO A 671 31.34 13.57 31.35
C PRO A 671 30.92 13.55 29.88
N TYR A 672 31.68 12.85 29.03
CA TYR A 672 31.37 12.69 27.62
C TYR A 672 30.65 11.36 27.36
N TYR A 673 29.53 11.41 26.64
CA TYR A 673 28.75 10.26 26.21
C TYR A 673 28.97 10.04 24.71
N ILE A 674 29.76 9.02 24.37
CA ILE A 674 30.22 8.81 22.99
C ILE A 674 29.68 7.49 22.45
N CYS A 675 29.13 7.52 21.23
CA CYS A 675 28.68 6.30 20.57
C CYS A 675 29.07 6.26 19.09
N GLY A 676 29.13 5.04 18.52
CA GLY A 676 29.43 4.89 17.10
C GLY A 676 29.03 3.55 16.52
N HIS A 677 28.59 3.57 15.26
CA HIS A 677 28.16 2.38 14.52
C HIS A 677 29.21 1.95 13.49
N CYS A 678 29.45 0.64 13.38
CA CYS A 678 30.39 0.08 12.41
C CYS A 678 31.82 0.65 12.62
N TRP A 679 32.42 1.29 11.61
CA TRP A 679 33.71 1.98 11.76
C TRP A 679 33.65 3.19 12.69
N GLY A 680 32.50 3.78 12.86
CA GLY A 680 32.27 4.85 13.82
C GLY A 680 32.48 4.38 15.27
N GLY A 681 32.19 3.13 15.60
CA GLY A 681 32.47 2.59 16.92
C GLY A 681 33.96 2.43 17.19
N VAL A 682 34.75 2.02 16.18
CA VAL A 682 36.23 1.97 16.30
C VAL A 682 36.82 3.38 16.52
N LEU A 683 36.26 4.38 15.80
CA LEU A 683 36.67 5.76 15.93
C LEU A 683 36.19 6.37 17.26
N ALA A 684 35.00 6.01 17.74
CA ALA A 684 34.48 6.40 19.05
C ALA A 684 35.36 5.88 20.21
N HIS A 685 35.80 4.63 20.10
CA HIS A 685 36.77 4.07 21.04
C HIS A 685 38.07 4.90 21.09
N LEU A 686 38.62 5.25 19.93
CA LEU A 686 39.86 6.04 19.88
C LEU A 686 39.64 7.47 20.41
N ILE A 687 38.51 8.11 20.13
CA ILE A 687 38.14 9.43 20.67
C ILE A 687 38.01 9.35 22.18
N ALA A 688 37.32 8.35 22.73
CA ALA A 688 37.16 8.14 24.15
C ALA A 688 38.51 7.92 24.86
N SER A 689 39.41 7.10 24.22
CA SER A 689 40.76 6.87 24.74
C SER A 689 41.58 8.17 24.82
N LEU A 690 41.59 8.96 23.72
CA LEU A 690 42.32 10.23 23.66
C LEU A 690 41.80 11.27 24.68
N LEU A 691 40.45 11.39 24.79
CA LEU A 691 39.85 12.29 25.77
C LEU A 691 40.22 11.87 27.20
N LYS A 692 40.24 10.56 27.48
CA LYS A 692 40.63 10.04 28.78
C LYS A 692 42.12 10.25 29.06
N ASP A 693 42.99 10.03 28.06
CA ASP A 693 44.44 10.33 28.16
C ASP A 693 44.66 11.83 28.42
N ASP A 694 43.78 12.73 27.95
CA ASP A 694 43.77 14.14 28.22
C ASP A 694 43.12 14.52 29.58
N GLY A 695 42.83 13.55 30.47
CA GLY A 695 42.24 13.76 31.79
C GLY A 695 40.74 14.02 31.81
N CYS A 696 40.03 13.81 30.68
CA CYS A 696 38.61 14.03 30.63
C CYS A 696 37.82 12.79 31.11
N GLU A 697 36.67 13.03 31.74
CA GLU A 697 35.75 12.00 32.19
C GLU A 697 34.92 11.46 31.00
N ILE A 698 34.83 10.15 30.87
CA ILE A 698 33.97 9.45 29.91
C ILE A 698 32.84 8.76 30.66
N GLY A 699 31.63 9.31 30.55
CA GLY A 699 30.43 8.78 31.16
C GLY A 699 29.92 7.53 30.45
N MET A 700 30.06 7.45 29.10
CA MET A 700 29.68 6.27 28.34
C MET A 700 30.46 6.16 27.02
N LEU A 701 30.95 4.95 26.74
CA LEU A 701 31.40 4.54 25.42
C LEU A 701 30.51 3.41 24.91
N ALA A 702 29.69 3.67 23.88
CA ALA A 702 28.79 2.72 23.26
C ALA A 702 29.20 2.39 21.82
N MET A 703 29.39 1.11 21.50
CA MET A 703 29.83 0.64 20.20
C MET A 703 28.78 -0.26 19.57
N PHE A 704 28.28 0.12 18.40
CA PHE A 704 27.19 -0.60 17.72
C PHE A 704 27.76 -1.45 16.60
N ASP A 705 27.78 -2.78 16.78
CA ASP A 705 28.21 -3.82 15.86
C ASP A 705 29.54 -3.50 15.13
N SER A 706 30.52 -3.03 15.90
CA SER A 706 31.80 -2.50 15.44
C SER A 706 32.85 -3.61 15.33
N ALA A 707 33.46 -3.76 14.16
CA ALA A 707 34.42 -4.81 13.90
C ALA A 707 35.70 -4.27 13.27
N ILE A 708 36.83 -4.80 13.73
CA ILE A 708 38.13 -4.62 13.09
C ILE A 708 38.36 -5.79 12.13
N LYS A 709 38.61 -5.48 10.86
CA LYS A 709 39.13 -6.47 9.94
C LYS A 709 40.64 -6.62 10.20
N LYS A 710 41.07 -7.71 10.83
CA LYS A 710 42.45 -8.18 10.66
C LYS A 710 42.64 -8.36 9.16
N THR A 711 43.25 -7.41 8.50
CA THR A 711 43.57 -7.54 7.09
C THR A 711 44.62 -8.57 6.91
N SER A 712 44.26 -9.67 6.30
CA SER A 712 45.18 -10.51 5.51
C SER A 712 45.72 -9.70 4.32
N LEU A 713 46.09 -8.42 4.52
CA LEU A 713 46.71 -7.59 3.47
C LEU A 713 48.13 -8.04 3.12
N GLU A 714 48.75 -8.84 3.96
CA GLU A 714 50.00 -9.52 3.58
C GLU A 714 49.81 -10.67 2.57
N LYS A 715 48.59 -11.24 2.44
CA LYS A 715 48.25 -12.26 1.42
C LYS A 715 47.69 -11.71 0.11
N THR A 716 47.36 -10.44 0.03
CA THR A 716 46.82 -9.83 -1.21
C THR A 716 47.85 -8.97 -1.97
N ALA A 717 49.10 -8.98 -1.59
CA ALA A 717 50.17 -8.34 -2.36
C ALA A 717 50.49 -9.11 -3.68
N ASN A 718 50.01 -10.33 -3.87
CA ASN A 718 50.03 -11.01 -5.15
C ASN A 718 48.88 -10.55 -6.06
N SER A 719 49.15 -9.53 -6.86
CA SER A 719 48.24 -8.82 -7.75
C SER A 719 47.49 -9.68 -8.78
N ASN A 720 47.97 -10.90 -9.05
CA ASN A 720 47.39 -11.76 -10.09
C ASN A 720 46.11 -12.51 -9.65
N ASP A 721 45.94 -12.81 -8.38
CA ASP A 721 44.78 -13.57 -7.89
C ASP A 721 43.52 -12.69 -7.72
N SER A 722 43.71 -11.43 -7.34
CA SER A 722 42.61 -10.48 -7.24
C SER A 722 42.01 -10.13 -8.60
N VAL A 723 42.87 -9.96 -9.62
CA VAL A 723 42.43 -9.72 -11.01
C VAL A 723 41.77 -10.97 -11.59
N LYS A 724 42.31 -12.18 -11.35
CA LYS A 724 41.68 -13.45 -11.78
C LYS A 724 40.32 -13.68 -11.15
N ARG A 725 40.15 -13.32 -9.89
CA ARG A 725 38.85 -13.41 -9.18
C ARG A 725 37.81 -12.41 -9.74
N ILE A 726 38.23 -11.20 -10.04
CA ILE A 726 37.37 -10.17 -10.67
C ILE A 726 36.97 -10.61 -12.08
N ILE A 727 37.90 -11.13 -12.88
CA ILE A 727 37.62 -11.66 -14.23
C ILE A 727 36.64 -12.85 -14.16
N ARG A 728 36.78 -13.74 -13.17
CA ARG A 728 35.87 -14.87 -12.95
C ARG A 728 34.44 -14.43 -12.60
N VAL A 729 34.28 -13.42 -11.74
CA VAL A 729 32.97 -12.80 -11.39
C VAL A 729 32.39 -12.09 -12.62
N PHE A 730 33.21 -11.40 -13.42
CA PHE A 730 32.78 -10.74 -14.65
C PHE A 730 32.34 -11.76 -15.72
N LYS A 731 33.10 -12.83 -15.95
CA LYS A 731 32.71 -13.93 -16.86
C LYS A 731 31.42 -14.64 -16.40
N GLY A 732 31.25 -14.90 -15.11
CA GLY A 732 30.03 -15.49 -14.55
C GLY A 732 28.78 -14.60 -14.76
N SER A 733 28.96 -13.30 -14.69
CA SER A 733 27.84 -12.36 -14.88
C SER A 733 27.48 -12.09 -16.35
N LEU A 734 28.35 -12.47 -17.30
CA LEU A 734 28.06 -12.42 -18.75
C LEU A 734 27.16 -13.58 -19.19
N LYS A 735 27.18 -14.70 -18.47
CA LYS A 735 26.37 -15.88 -18.77
C LYS A 735 24.85 -15.63 -18.62
N TYR A 736 24.46 -14.62 -17.81
CA TYR A 736 23.07 -14.23 -17.57
C TYR A 736 22.51 -13.23 -18.60
N ILE A 737 23.27 -12.83 -19.63
CA ILE A 737 22.83 -11.83 -20.62
C ILE A 737 22.04 -12.49 -21.79
N GLY A 738 21.87 -13.80 -21.78
CA GLY A 738 21.17 -14.56 -22.85
C GLY A 738 19.71 -14.18 -23.09
N GLU A 739 19.01 -13.68 -22.09
CA GLU A 739 17.54 -13.59 -22.07
C GLU A 739 16.95 -12.17 -22.24
N VAL A 740 17.76 -11.15 -22.56
CA VAL A 740 17.29 -9.74 -22.58
C VAL A 740 17.43 -9.14 -23.98
N GLY A 741 16.47 -8.32 -24.41
CA GLY A 741 16.44 -7.69 -25.73
C GLY A 741 17.67 -6.84 -26.06
N PHE A 742 18.04 -6.75 -27.37
CA PHE A 742 19.32 -6.20 -27.87
C PHE A 742 19.69 -4.81 -27.33
N LYS A 743 18.73 -3.86 -27.28
CA LYS A 743 18.98 -2.51 -26.74
C LYS A 743 19.29 -2.50 -25.23
N GLN A 744 18.68 -3.40 -24.47
CA GLN A 744 18.94 -3.54 -23.03
C GLN A 744 20.27 -4.26 -22.78
N LYS A 745 20.67 -5.20 -23.65
CA LYS A 745 22.00 -5.86 -23.62
C LYS A 745 23.12 -4.85 -23.73
N ILE A 746 23.05 -3.94 -24.69
CA ILE A 746 24.06 -2.89 -24.89
C ILE A 746 24.14 -1.97 -23.66
N LYS A 747 23.01 -1.50 -23.14
CA LYS A 747 22.96 -0.62 -21.96
C LYS A 747 23.54 -1.28 -20.70
N LEU A 748 23.30 -2.60 -20.54
CA LEU A 748 23.81 -3.39 -19.42
C LEU A 748 25.31 -3.65 -19.54
N ILE A 749 25.80 -3.94 -20.75
CA ILE A 749 27.22 -4.13 -21.04
C ILE A 749 28.00 -2.83 -20.81
N ILE A 750 27.51 -1.70 -21.28
CA ILE A 750 28.13 -0.38 -21.06
C ILE A 750 28.16 -0.05 -19.56
N LYS A 751 27.06 -0.26 -18.84
CA LYS A 751 27.00 -0.03 -17.38
C LYS A 751 27.96 -0.92 -16.60
N LYS A 752 28.11 -2.18 -17.00
CA LYS A 752 29.06 -3.13 -16.37
C LYS A 752 30.51 -2.82 -16.73
N ALA A 753 30.79 -2.40 -17.99
CA ALA A 753 32.11 -1.97 -18.40
C ALA A 753 32.55 -0.70 -17.65
N LEU A 754 31.69 0.30 -17.50
CA LEU A 754 31.95 1.50 -16.72
C LEU A 754 32.22 1.18 -15.24
N SER A 755 31.49 0.23 -14.66
CA SER A 755 31.71 -0.23 -13.27
C SER A 755 33.05 -0.96 -13.13
N PHE A 756 33.46 -1.72 -14.13
CA PHE A 756 34.74 -2.42 -14.17
C PHE A 756 35.94 -1.45 -14.29
N PHE A 757 35.84 -0.45 -15.19
CA PHE A 757 36.87 0.59 -15.30
C PHE A 757 36.98 1.41 -14.01
N LYS A 758 35.83 1.73 -13.37
CA LYS A 758 35.80 2.42 -12.08
C LYS A 758 36.50 1.61 -10.99
N LEU A 759 36.31 0.28 -10.98
CA LEU A 759 36.95 -0.62 -10.02
C LEU A 759 38.48 -0.71 -10.23
N ILE A 760 38.96 -0.76 -11.49
CA ILE A 760 40.41 -0.76 -11.81
C ILE A 760 41.04 0.57 -11.38
N ALA A 761 40.40 1.70 -11.69
CA ALA A 761 40.87 3.01 -11.26
C ALA A 761 40.93 3.15 -9.74
N LEU A 762 39.98 2.55 -9.02
CA LEU A 762 39.94 2.48 -7.56
C LEU A 762 41.13 1.66 -7.00
N LEU A 763 41.46 0.51 -7.58
CA LEU A 763 42.57 -0.31 -7.19
C LEU A 763 43.93 0.39 -7.41
N GLN A 764 44.06 1.13 -8.51
CA GLN A 764 45.24 1.96 -8.78
C GLN A 764 45.35 3.13 -7.80
N ALA A 765 44.22 3.80 -7.53
CA ALA A 765 44.19 4.88 -6.52
C ALA A 765 44.55 4.41 -5.12
N HIS A 766 44.16 3.19 -4.73
CA HIS A 766 44.57 2.56 -3.48
C HIS A 766 46.07 2.28 -3.42
N LYS A 767 46.70 1.80 -4.53
CA LYS A 767 48.14 1.60 -4.62
C LYS A 767 48.90 2.92 -4.43
N ILE A 768 48.49 3.98 -5.11
CA ILE A 768 49.13 5.28 -5.02
C ILE A 768 48.92 5.89 -3.61
N TYR A 769 47.74 5.68 -3.02
CA TYR A 769 47.45 6.14 -1.67
C TYR A 769 48.29 5.39 -0.63
N ALA A 770 48.46 4.07 -0.79
CA ALA A 770 49.32 3.25 0.10
C ALA A 770 50.79 3.68 0.08
N LEU A 771 51.26 4.32 -0.99
CA LEU A 771 52.59 4.91 -1.09
C LEU A 771 52.68 6.30 -0.45
N GLY A 772 51.64 6.78 0.24
CA GLY A 772 51.63 8.08 0.92
C GLY A 772 51.60 9.29 0.01
N LYS A 773 51.34 9.14 -1.27
CA LYS A 773 51.33 10.24 -2.24
C LYS A 773 50.01 10.99 -2.19
N ARG A 774 50.03 12.31 -1.99
CA ARG A 774 48.89 13.22 -1.95
C ARG A 774 47.91 13.03 -3.14
N ARG A 775 48.44 12.78 -4.34
CA ARG A 775 47.63 12.55 -5.57
C ARG A 775 46.77 11.29 -5.46
N GLY A 776 47.23 10.23 -4.79
CA GLY A 776 46.50 9.00 -4.58
C GLY A 776 45.30 9.19 -3.66
N SER A 777 45.46 9.98 -2.62
CA SER A 777 44.35 10.31 -1.68
C SER A 777 43.25 11.10 -2.37
N ILE A 778 43.61 12.10 -3.18
CA ILE A 778 42.65 12.91 -3.94
C ILE A 778 41.92 12.05 -4.97
N LEU A 779 42.65 11.17 -5.67
CA LEU A 779 42.08 10.27 -6.65
C LEU A 779 41.14 9.23 -5.99
N LEU A 780 41.53 8.66 -4.86
CA LEU A 780 40.73 7.72 -4.09
C LEU A 780 39.42 8.36 -3.63
N MET A 781 39.45 9.60 -3.11
CA MET A 781 38.23 10.31 -2.72
C MET A 781 37.34 10.66 -3.91
N LYS A 782 37.89 10.99 -5.08
CA LYS A 782 37.11 11.25 -6.31
C LYS A 782 36.43 9.99 -6.84
N LEU A 783 37.07 8.84 -6.75
CA LEU A 783 36.60 7.56 -7.33
C LEU A 783 35.73 6.77 -6.36
N SER A 784 36.10 6.69 -5.08
CA SER A 784 35.41 5.90 -4.06
C SER A 784 34.58 6.75 -3.09
N GLY A 785 34.75 8.08 -3.12
CA GLY A 785 34.11 8.98 -2.18
C GLY A 785 34.63 8.81 -0.74
N ARG A 786 33.93 9.43 0.21
CA ARG A 786 34.24 9.37 1.65
C ARG A 786 34.42 7.95 2.22
N PRO A 787 33.56 6.97 1.88
CA PRO A 787 33.71 5.60 2.42
C PRO A 787 35.03 4.94 2.09
N GLY A 788 35.60 5.18 0.92
CA GLY A 788 36.86 4.57 0.53
C GLY A 788 38.05 5.08 1.34
N ALA A 789 38.14 6.40 1.57
CA ALA A 789 39.21 7.01 2.35
C ALA A 789 39.16 6.58 3.83
N LEU A 790 37.97 6.62 4.43
CA LEU A 790 37.76 6.16 5.81
C LEU A 790 38.01 4.67 5.99
N GLY A 791 37.59 3.83 5.01
CA GLY A 791 37.83 2.41 5.03
C GLY A 791 39.32 2.06 4.99
N TYR A 792 40.11 2.77 4.20
CA TYR A 792 41.56 2.61 4.18
C TYR A 792 42.18 3.06 5.49
N ALA A 793 41.83 4.23 6.02
CA ALA A 793 42.37 4.71 7.27
C ALA A 793 42.04 3.76 8.44
N SER A 794 40.85 3.17 8.47
CA SER A 794 40.46 2.17 9.47
C SER A 794 41.27 0.87 9.36
N SER A 795 41.58 0.44 8.13
CA SER A 795 42.33 -0.80 7.89
C SER A 795 43.80 -0.75 8.36
N LYS A 796 44.35 0.44 8.58
CA LYS A 796 45.73 0.66 9.07
C LYS A 796 45.76 0.98 10.56
N TYR A 797 44.62 1.04 11.22
CA TYR A 797 44.53 1.31 12.65
C TYR A 797 44.27 0.05 13.45
N PHE A 798 45.00 -0.15 14.53
CA PHE A 798 44.79 -1.19 15.51
C PHE A 798 44.55 -0.52 16.87
N PRO A 799 43.40 -0.75 17.55
CA PRO A 799 43.13 -0.16 18.86
C PRO A 799 44.11 -0.57 19.92
N LYS A 800 44.34 0.31 20.92
CA LYS A 800 45.00 0.02 22.17
C LYS A 800 43.96 -0.36 23.23
N SER A 801 44.38 -0.94 24.33
CA SER A 801 43.54 -1.20 25.50
C SER A 801 42.90 0.09 26.00
N TYR A 802 41.66 -0.01 26.48
CA TYR A 802 40.86 1.09 26.99
C TYR A 802 40.64 0.91 28.48
N SER A 803 41.16 1.86 29.28
CA SER A 803 41.01 1.83 30.72
C SER A 803 39.64 2.30 31.19
N GLY A 804 38.57 1.63 30.77
CA GLY A 804 37.20 1.99 31.10
C GLY A 804 36.19 0.94 30.66
N ARG A 805 34.92 1.30 30.74
CA ARG A 805 33.80 0.42 30.33
C ARG A 805 33.43 0.61 28.88
N ILE A 806 33.32 -0.48 28.12
CA ILE A 806 32.74 -0.51 26.78
C ILE A 806 31.37 -1.18 26.85
N HIS A 807 30.33 -0.46 26.39
CA HIS A 807 29.03 -1.02 26.12
C HIS A 807 28.95 -1.43 24.65
N TYR A 808 29.01 -2.73 24.38
CA TYR A 808 29.01 -3.26 23.02
C TYR A 808 27.65 -3.82 22.65
N PHE A 809 27.02 -3.26 21.62
CA PHE A 809 25.71 -3.67 21.12
C PHE A 809 25.90 -4.52 19.88
N ARG A 810 25.45 -5.79 19.93
CA ARG A 810 25.59 -6.75 18.84
C ARG A 810 24.25 -6.91 18.10
N ALA A 811 24.28 -6.84 16.75
CA ALA A 811 23.14 -7.20 15.91
C ALA A 811 23.10 -8.72 15.73
N VAL A 812 22.04 -9.40 16.18
CA VAL A 812 21.96 -10.87 16.15
C VAL A 812 21.19 -11.44 14.95
N ARG A 813 20.41 -10.65 14.23
CA ARG A 813 19.79 -11.07 12.97
C ARG A 813 20.81 -11.02 11.83
N GLY A 814 20.97 -12.10 11.08
CA GLY A 814 21.85 -12.12 9.89
C GLY A 814 22.91 -13.18 9.88
N GLY A 815 22.80 -14.20 10.74
CA GLY A 815 23.66 -15.38 10.75
C GLY A 815 24.93 -15.24 11.61
N LYS A 816 25.54 -16.35 11.94
CA LYS A 816 26.70 -16.52 12.85
C LYS A 816 27.75 -15.43 12.69
N GLN A 817 27.64 -14.33 13.43
CA GLN A 817 28.82 -13.48 13.63
C GLN A 817 29.81 -14.27 14.48
N LYS A 818 31.02 -14.44 13.93
CA LYS A 818 32.09 -15.18 14.59
C LYS A 818 32.39 -14.53 15.95
N SER A 819 32.37 -15.31 17.00
CA SER A 819 32.72 -14.94 18.39
C SER A 819 34.03 -14.11 18.51
N HIS A 820 35.00 -14.36 17.66
CA HIS A 820 36.30 -13.68 17.63
C HIS A 820 36.29 -12.14 17.55
N LYS A 821 35.14 -11.52 17.22
CA LYS A 821 35.04 -10.05 17.18
C LYS A 821 34.69 -9.45 18.53
N ILE A 822 33.93 -10.17 19.32
CA ILE A 822 33.52 -9.79 20.67
C ILE A 822 34.65 -10.01 21.61
N ASP A 823 35.26 -11.22 21.59
CA ASP A 823 36.40 -11.60 22.38
C ASP A 823 37.56 -10.59 22.24
N PHE A 824 37.72 -10.02 21.04
CA PHE A 824 38.70 -8.95 20.82
C PHE A 824 38.38 -7.68 21.62
N TRP A 825 37.14 -7.16 21.56
CA TRP A 825 36.79 -5.91 22.28
C TRP A 825 36.69 -6.12 23.79
N GLU A 826 36.30 -7.30 24.24
CA GLU A 826 36.30 -7.71 25.62
C GLU A 826 37.74 -7.69 26.19
N SER A 827 38.69 -8.22 25.43
CA SER A 827 40.10 -8.21 25.84
C SER A 827 40.77 -6.82 25.84
N MET A 828 40.08 -5.81 25.26
CA MET A 828 40.59 -4.45 25.10
C MET A 828 40.05 -3.45 26.11
N ALA A 829 39.18 -3.85 27.05
CA ALA A 829 38.54 -2.97 28.01
C ALA A 829 38.71 -3.50 29.45
N ASP A 830 38.84 -2.60 30.42
CA ASP A 830 38.82 -3.01 31.84
C ASP A 830 37.45 -3.57 32.26
N HIS A 831 36.36 -3.03 31.67
CA HIS A 831 35.00 -3.51 31.87
C HIS A 831 34.28 -3.59 30.52
N PHE A 832 33.61 -4.71 30.28
CA PHE A 832 32.91 -4.96 29.04
C PHE A 832 31.46 -5.38 29.30
N THR A 833 30.52 -4.73 28.64
CA THR A 833 29.09 -5.08 28.71
C THR A 833 28.60 -5.42 27.31
N LEU A 834 28.12 -6.63 27.09
CA LEU A 834 27.55 -7.08 25.83
C LEU A 834 26.02 -6.98 25.89
N VAL A 835 25.43 -6.31 24.89
CA VAL A 835 23.98 -6.18 24.75
C VAL A 835 23.60 -6.71 23.36
N ASP A 836 22.72 -7.71 23.32
CA ASP A 836 22.22 -8.28 22.09
C ASP A 836 20.95 -7.54 21.63
N ILE A 837 21.00 -7.01 20.42
CA ILE A 837 19.86 -6.37 19.76
C ILE A 837 19.36 -7.27 18.64
N ASN A 838 18.08 -7.62 18.66
CA ASN A 838 17.46 -8.47 17.64
C ASN A 838 17.26 -7.71 16.31
N SER A 839 18.36 -7.31 15.70
CA SER A 839 18.43 -6.46 14.50
C SER A 839 19.49 -6.95 13.52
N TYR A 840 19.45 -6.40 12.30
CA TYR A 840 20.53 -6.50 11.32
C TYR A 840 21.54 -5.37 11.51
N HIS A 841 22.80 -5.58 11.09
CA HIS A 841 23.89 -4.60 11.18
C HIS A 841 23.51 -3.18 10.77
N ASN A 842 22.87 -3.01 9.61
CA ASN A 842 22.50 -1.69 9.07
C ASN A 842 21.15 -1.17 9.60
N ALA A 843 20.31 -2.02 10.17
CA ALA A 843 18.99 -1.66 10.69
C ALA A 843 19.02 -1.18 12.15
N MET A 844 20.03 -1.60 12.93
CA MET A 844 20.18 -1.35 14.37
C MET A 844 19.99 0.12 14.78
N ILE A 845 20.41 1.06 13.95
CA ILE A 845 20.31 2.51 14.21
C ILE A 845 19.16 3.19 13.44
N THR A 846 18.19 2.40 12.94
CA THR A 846 17.05 2.89 12.17
C THR A 846 15.74 2.27 12.65
N GLY A 847 14.61 2.94 12.38
CA GLY A 847 13.27 2.41 12.66
C GLY A 847 13.04 2.07 14.15
N GLU A 848 12.35 0.97 14.39
CA GLU A 848 12.00 0.47 15.72
C GLU A 848 13.21 -0.02 16.51
N ASP A 849 14.22 -0.61 15.83
CA ASP A 849 15.45 -1.05 16.49
C ASP A 849 16.22 0.12 17.10
N ALA A 850 16.18 1.30 16.45
CA ALA A 850 16.75 2.52 17.01
C ALA A 850 15.98 3.00 18.24
N ARG A 851 14.69 2.74 18.37
CA ARG A 851 13.89 3.06 19.55
C ARG A 851 14.38 2.26 20.77
N ILE A 852 14.54 0.96 20.60
CA ILE A 852 15.05 0.05 21.63
C ILE A 852 16.45 0.49 22.06
N LEU A 853 17.31 0.72 21.07
CA LEU A 853 18.69 1.15 21.33
C LEU A 853 18.76 2.50 22.06
N SER A 854 17.91 3.46 21.70
CA SER A 854 17.86 4.78 22.33
C SER A 854 17.39 4.72 23.79
N SER A 855 16.43 3.83 24.11
CA SER A 855 15.99 3.63 25.50
C SER A 855 17.13 3.10 26.36
N ILE A 856 17.85 2.07 25.90
CA ILE A 856 18.97 1.48 26.65
C ILE A 856 20.11 2.52 26.84
N LEU A 857 20.41 3.31 25.79
CA LEU A 857 21.42 4.36 25.88
C LEU A 857 21.02 5.45 26.90
N ALA A 858 19.74 5.82 26.92
CA ALA A 858 19.22 6.81 27.87
C ALA A 858 19.37 6.30 29.29
N ASP A 859 19.01 5.03 29.57
CA ASP A 859 19.14 4.42 30.89
C ASP A 859 20.60 4.38 31.38
N ILE A 860 21.55 4.03 30.46
CA ILE A 860 22.99 4.02 30.78
C ILE A 860 23.47 5.44 31.11
N MET A 861 23.04 6.46 30.37
CA MET A 861 23.42 7.85 30.56
C MET A 861 22.82 8.43 31.84
N GLU A 862 21.58 8.10 32.19
CA GLU A 862 20.93 8.51 33.42
C GLU A 862 21.67 7.94 34.65
N ASN A 863 22.05 6.66 34.61
CA ASN A 863 22.82 6.02 35.67
C ASN A 863 24.26 6.58 35.83
N ALA A 864 24.78 7.20 34.75
CA ALA A 864 26.10 7.83 34.79
C ALA A 864 26.01 9.33 35.16
N ASP A 865 24.85 9.96 35.02
CA ASP A 865 24.58 11.32 35.49
C ASP A 865 24.26 11.37 37.01
N ALA A 866 23.74 10.24 37.58
CA ALA A 866 23.43 10.06 39.02
C ALA A 866 24.68 9.77 39.82
#